data_d120a5fbb083287f9e1ee9ca52ad696c
#
_entry.id   d120a5fbb083287f9e1ee9ca52ad696c
#
_cell.length_a   1.000
_cell.length_b   1.000
_cell.length_c   1.000
_cell.angle_alpha   90.00
_cell.angle_beta   90.00
_cell.angle_gamma   90.00
#
_symmetry.space_group_name_H-M   'P 1'
#
loop_
_entity.id
_entity.type
_entity.pdbx_description
1 polymer ?
#
loop_
_entity_poly.entity_id
_entity_poly.type
_entity_poly.pdbx_seq_one_letter_code
_entity_poly.pdbx_strand_id
1 'polypeptide(L)'
;MNVLNKLTKKNLLLNKKRTVVTIIGIMLSTALVCAVAGLVTSAQQTFVNLIKNSDGDYHISFSNVPQEQQKYITLNNAVDSYYTTKELGYSKFESIQNEDKPYIYVVAMNENAFEKGAYKLIEGRMAQNENEIVIPQHLIDNGRVKINMGDKITLHVGTRELMDGSKLNQKNPYLASSSKEYIYQETGKAGDNEDYEEQIVDGQKKEYTVVGIMKRPNTGLEPYSAPGYTAVTYSNDEKNADGTDKITSIGTKLNTNASNEILSAEENEKSVTADATIKNSQTANFYVTLKNPKEYENVKNQIKNTIEAETKNEIEVEVNADLLRFEGVLSESTLGVLYGIASVIIVIIIVSSVFVIRNSFSISVSEKTKQYGMLASVGATKKQIKRSVLLEGLYIGIIAIPLGILLGIVAIIILLWIVNLLIGDMMEGTEFVYNVPGMAILISVVISGITIFLSCLIPAIKASKIPPIEAIRGTDDIKIKTRKIKTSKLTKKLFGIGGVIASKNLKRNRKKYRTTVVSLVVSISIFIALSSFLTYGQMMTGSYYTDLSYNIAVNGGNEALYEKIATWSGINSYSYSYQTSAEIDVNKYGTDFAKEELENKKQIYEEDFQENVGKYEYNTLGLTIVMVNNDYFKSYVKSLGMNEKDYSNIAILGDDMMHYLGQGKSKVEHYFNVKAGESMEVTMDDEQKQIKISKITTERPMGYESCYTEGGYLFVSEDYPVVTKDKSELNSGNLCIDAQKPSEIENKLTDLKKEGEDFEDIMITNLAEYADQQKRIIILVSIFLYGFIAVITLIGVTNIFNTITTNMILRSKEFANLKSIGMTTKEFNKMIRLESVMYGTKSLLIGIPIGLLGSYEIFKSFTNSIDFGFI
;
A
#
# COMPACT_ATOMS: atom_id res chain seq x y z
N MET A 1 3.39 10.86 53.97
CA MET A 1 3.10 11.72 52.81
C MET A 1 3.56 13.15 53.08
N ASN A 2 4.51 13.69 52.29
CA ASN A 2 5.12 15.01 52.56
C ASN A 2 4.03 16.11 52.47
N VAL A 3 4.08 17.10 53.31
CA VAL A 3 3.10 18.24 53.43
C VAL A 3 2.85 18.88 52.03
N LEU A 4 3.87 19.00 51.19
CA LEU A 4 3.75 19.50 49.82
C LEU A 4 2.84 18.62 48.95
N ASN A 5 2.90 17.30 49.10
CA ASN A 5 2.07 16.40 48.29
C ASN A 5 0.57 16.50 48.68
N LYS A 6 0.27 16.64 49.98
CA LYS A 6 -1.09 16.89 50.46
C LYS A 6 -1.63 18.24 49.95
N LEU A 7 -0.78 19.28 49.95
CA LEU A 7 -1.16 20.61 49.48
C LEU A 7 -1.43 20.58 47.95
N THR A 8 -0.58 19.90 47.17
CA THR A 8 -0.75 19.79 45.70
C THR A 8 -2.06 19.07 45.37
N LYS A 9 -2.37 17.91 46.01
CA LYS A 9 -3.62 17.18 45.85
C LYS A 9 -4.85 18.02 46.18
N LYS A 10 -4.81 18.76 47.33
CA LYS A 10 -5.92 19.60 47.77
C LYS A 10 -6.16 20.76 46.79
N ASN A 11 -5.08 21.35 46.26
CA ASN A 11 -5.16 22.44 45.28
C ASN A 11 -5.80 21.98 43.95
N LEU A 12 -5.53 20.75 43.48
CA LEU A 12 -6.16 20.18 42.28
C LEU A 12 -7.67 20.02 42.51
N LEU A 13 -8.07 19.53 43.68
CA LEU A 13 -9.48 19.33 44.00
C LEU A 13 -10.26 20.62 44.15
N LEU A 14 -9.63 21.69 44.64
CA LEU A 14 -10.26 23.00 44.79
C LEU A 14 -10.45 23.73 43.45
N ASN A 15 -9.60 23.43 42.43
CA ASN A 15 -9.64 24.05 41.12
C ASN A 15 -10.22 23.10 40.06
N LYS A 16 -11.36 22.40 40.33
CA LYS A 16 -11.96 21.35 39.53
C LYS A 16 -12.07 21.71 38.03
N LYS A 17 -12.66 22.86 37.68
CA LYS A 17 -12.90 23.24 36.28
C LYS A 17 -11.61 23.25 35.44
N ARG A 18 -10.54 23.82 35.97
CA ARG A 18 -9.26 23.88 35.30
C ARG A 18 -8.55 22.52 35.23
N THR A 19 -8.58 21.77 36.35
CA THR A 19 -8.01 20.44 36.41
C THR A 19 -8.64 19.53 35.34
N VAL A 20 -9.97 19.59 35.18
CA VAL A 20 -10.70 18.85 34.15
C VAL A 20 -10.27 19.26 32.75
N VAL A 21 -10.15 20.55 32.45
CA VAL A 21 -9.70 21.03 31.12
C VAL A 21 -8.27 20.56 30.81
N THR A 22 -7.38 20.54 31.81
CA THR A 22 -6.03 20.02 31.63
C THR A 22 -6.01 18.51 31.45
N ILE A 23 -6.85 17.77 32.18
CA ILE A 23 -7.05 16.32 32.00
C ILE A 23 -7.54 16.03 30.58
N ILE A 24 -8.55 16.74 30.08
CA ILE A 24 -9.07 16.57 28.71
C ILE A 24 -7.97 16.82 27.68
N GLY A 25 -7.17 17.87 27.81
CA GLY A 25 -6.09 18.16 26.89
C GLY A 25 -5.01 17.06 26.84
N ILE A 26 -4.62 16.52 28.01
CA ILE A 26 -3.67 15.39 28.10
C ILE A 26 -4.31 14.10 27.59
N MET A 27 -5.56 13.84 27.95
CA MET A 27 -6.33 12.67 27.52
C MET A 27 -6.44 12.60 25.99
N LEU A 28 -6.83 13.70 25.33
CA LEU A 28 -6.90 13.77 23.88
C LEU A 28 -5.54 13.56 23.21
N SER A 29 -4.48 14.13 23.78
CA SER A 29 -3.11 13.94 23.29
C SER A 29 -2.67 12.48 23.42
N THR A 30 -2.93 11.83 24.56
CA THR A 30 -2.61 10.41 24.80
C THR A 30 -3.44 9.50 23.89
N ALA A 31 -4.74 9.80 23.72
CA ALA A 31 -5.63 9.07 22.83
C ALA A 31 -5.11 9.07 21.39
N LEU A 32 -4.62 10.23 20.94
CA LEU A 32 -4.10 10.37 19.58
C LEU A 32 -2.80 9.58 19.39
N VAL A 33 -1.87 9.61 20.36
CA VAL A 33 -0.64 8.80 20.31
C VAL A 33 -0.98 7.30 20.30
N CYS A 34 -1.91 6.88 21.16
CA CYS A 34 -2.36 5.50 21.23
C CYS A 34 -3.05 5.06 19.93
N ALA A 35 -3.90 5.93 19.35
CA ALA A 35 -4.58 5.66 18.10
C ALA A 35 -3.59 5.48 16.95
N VAL A 36 -2.59 6.35 16.80
CA VAL A 36 -1.57 6.22 15.75
C VAL A 36 -0.75 4.93 15.93
N ALA A 37 -0.27 4.66 17.16
CA ALA A 37 0.50 3.45 17.43
C ALA A 37 -0.31 2.16 17.18
N GLY A 38 -1.54 2.11 17.68
CA GLY A 38 -2.42 0.95 17.49
C GLY A 38 -2.83 0.72 16.05
N LEU A 39 -2.93 1.77 15.29
CA LEU A 39 -3.28 1.72 13.89
C LEU A 39 -2.17 1.12 13.03
N VAL A 40 -0.94 1.55 13.27
CA VAL A 40 0.24 0.99 12.60
C VAL A 40 0.37 -0.50 12.90
N THR A 41 0.17 -0.90 14.16
CA THR A 41 0.25 -2.32 14.55
C THR A 41 -0.92 -3.14 14.00
N SER A 42 -2.12 -2.54 13.89
CA SER A 42 -3.27 -3.19 13.27
C SER A 42 -3.09 -3.35 11.76
N ALA A 43 -2.59 -2.33 11.07
CA ALA A 43 -2.26 -2.41 9.64
C ALA A 43 -1.19 -3.47 9.38
N GLN A 44 -0.10 -3.48 10.16
CA GLN A 44 0.94 -4.51 10.06
C GLN A 44 0.36 -5.92 10.22
N GLN A 45 -0.48 -6.15 11.25
CA GLN A 45 -1.09 -7.46 11.47
C GLN A 45 -2.05 -7.85 10.34
N THR A 46 -2.77 -6.88 9.77
CA THR A 46 -3.65 -7.13 8.62
C THR A 46 -2.85 -7.58 7.40
N PHE A 47 -1.71 -6.92 7.11
CA PHE A 47 -0.81 -7.36 6.03
C PHE A 47 -0.20 -8.73 6.29
N VAL A 48 0.22 -9.02 7.53
CA VAL A 48 0.68 -10.36 7.92
C VAL A 48 -0.41 -11.40 7.65
N ASN A 49 -1.66 -11.12 8.04
CA ASN A 49 -2.78 -12.03 7.80
C ASN A 49 -3.11 -12.17 6.30
N LEU A 50 -3.00 -11.07 5.54
CA LEU A 50 -3.20 -11.11 4.09
C LEU A 50 -2.20 -12.06 3.43
N ILE A 51 -0.90 -11.93 3.76
CA ILE A 51 0.15 -12.79 3.19
C ILE A 51 -0.02 -14.24 3.65
N LYS A 52 -0.36 -14.48 4.93
CA LYS A 52 -0.67 -15.84 5.39
C LYS A 52 -1.86 -16.46 4.63
N ASN A 53 -2.82 -15.64 4.25
CA ASN A 53 -3.97 -16.06 3.47
C ASN A 53 -3.66 -16.26 1.98
N SER A 54 -2.73 -15.49 1.39
CA SER A 54 -2.36 -15.59 -0.03
C SER A 54 -1.26 -16.60 -0.29
N ASP A 55 -0.21 -16.65 0.57
CA ASP A 55 1.00 -17.41 0.33
C ASP A 55 1.16 -18.60 1.29
N GLY A 56 0.42 -18.58 2.41
CA GLY A 56 0.50 -19.57 3.47
C GLY A 56 1.28 -19.10 4.71
N ASP A 57 1.00 -19.74 5.85
CA ASP A 57 1.60 -19.42 7.15
C ASP A 57 2.91 -20.20 7.36
N TYR A 58 3.97 -19.76 6.68
CA TYR A 58 5.32 -20.34 6.82
C TYR A 58 6.40 -19.29 6.59
N HIS A 59 7.61 -19.51 7.15
CA HIS A 59 8.79 -18.66 6.95
C HIS A 59 9.78 -19.24 5.95
N ILE A 60 9.94 -20.58 5.91
CA ILE A 60 10.89 -21.28 5.07
C ILE A 60 10.20 -22.49 4.45
N SER A 61 10.40 -22.72 3.16
CA SER A 61 10.00 -23.93 2.46
C SER A 61 11.22 -24.74 2.05
N PHE A 62 11.15 -26.05 2.21
CA PHE A 62 12.13 -27.03 1.77
C PHE A 62 11.45 -27.97 0.80
N SER A 63 11.90 -28.01 -0.45
CA SER A 63 11.29 -28.83 -1.51
C SER A 63 11.95 -30.21 -1.61
N ASN A 64 11.11 -31.20 -1.89
CA ASN A 64 11.56 -32.57 -2.17
C ASN A 64 12.47 -33.23 -1.09
N VAL A 65 12.16 -32.98 0.20
CA VAL A 65 12.93 -33.54 1.33
C VAL A 65 12.72 -35.05 1.42
N PRO A 66 13.78 -35.89 1.32
CA PRO A 66 13.65 -37.33 1.43
C PRO A 66 13.21 -37.79 2.83
N GLN A 67 12.47 -38.88 2.93
CA GLN A 67 11.86 -39.36 4.16
C GLN A 67 12.82 -39.48 5.34
N GLU A 68 14.03 -39.97 5.09
CA GLU A 68 15.02 -40.16 6.16
C GLU A 68 15.58 -38.86 6.75
N GLN A 69 15.58 -37.78 5.95
CA GLN A 69 16.08 -36.43 6.33
C GLN A 69 14.99 -35.54 6.93
N GLN A 70 13.71 -35.86 6.84
CA GLN A 70 12.59 -35.08 7.41
C GLN A 70 12.76 -34.84 8.92
N LYS A 71 13.44 -35.74 9.62
CA LYS A 71 13.80 -35.62 11.05
C LYS A 71 14.55 -34.33 11.39
N TYR A 72 15.37 -33.79 10.48
CA TYR A 72 16.14 -32.56 10.70
C TYR A 72 15.25 -31.31 10.73
N ILE A 73 14.07 -31.38 10.16
CA ILE A 73 13.05 -30.33 10.22
C ILE A 73 12.12 -30.57 11.39
N THR A 74 11.55 -31.77 11.49
CA THR A 74 10.48 -32.08 12.45
C THR A 74 10.95 -32.10 13.92
N LEU A 75 12.22 -32.43 14.17
CA LEU A 75 12.84 -32.44 15.50
C LEU A 75 13.64 -31.18 15.83
N ASN A 76 13.66 -30.18 14.94
CA ASN A 76 14.41 -28.95 15.16
C ASN A 76 13.73 -28.05 16.19
N ASN A 77 14.45 -27.70 17.25
CA ASN A 77 13.91 -26.89 18.36
C ASN A 77 13.49 -25.45 17.96
N ALA A 78 14.03 -24.93 16.87
CA ALA A 78 13.68 -23.60 16.37
C ALA A 78 12.35 -23.61 15.60
N VAL A 79 11.86 -24.76 15.16
CA VAL A 79 10.59 -24.95 14.48
C VAL A 79 9.47 -24.86 15.50
N ASP A 80 8.46 -24.05 15.21
CA ASP A 80 7.21 -23.94 15.99
C ASP A 80 6.18 -24.92 15.45
N SER A 81 5.97 -24.87 14.14
CA SER A 81 5.04 -25.74 13.43
C SER A 81 5.46 -25.90 11.97
N TYR A 82 4.92 -26.90 11.32
CA TYR A 82 5.11 -27.12 9.89
C TYR A 82 3.87 -27.76 9.28
N TYR A 83 3.75 -27.62 7.96
CA TYR A 83 2.84 -28.42 7.17
C TYR A 83 3.57 -29.02 5.97
N THR A 84 3.00 -30.07 5.40
CA THR A 84 3.64 -30.82 4.32
C THR A 84 2.74 -30.94 3.11
N THR A 85 3.34 -30.86 1.94
CA THR A 85 2.70 -31.20 0.68
C THR A 85 3.55 -32.25 -0.06
N LYS A 86 2.90 -33.10 -0.82
CA LYS A 86 3.54 -34.13 -1.63
C LYS A 86 3.02 -34.04 -3.06
N GLU A 87 3.90 -33.83 -3.98
CA GLU A 87 3.59 -33.81 -5.40
C GLU A 87 3.32 -35.24 -5.86
N LEU A 88 2.10 -35.50 -6.29
CA LEU A 88 1.74 -36.82 -6.85
C LEU A 88 2.02 -36.86 -8.34
N GLY A 89 1.96 -35.72 -9.03
CA GLY A 89 2.29 -35.60 -10.44
C GLY A 89 1.16 -35.05 -11.29
N TYR A 90 1.25 -35.30 -12.59
CA TYR A 90 0.40 -34.75 -13.62
C TYR A 90 -0.47 -35.84 -14.25
N SER A 91 -1.69 -35.48 -14.63
CA SER A 91 -2.55 -36.32 -15.45
C SER A 91 -3.08 -35.50 -16.63
N LYS A 92 -2.79 -35.91 -17.84
CA LYS A 92 -3.46 -35.34 -19.00
C LYS A 92 -4.94 -35.62 -18.89
N PHE A 93 -5.81 -34.62 -19.05
CA PHE A 93 -7.25 -34.80 -18.91
C PHE A 93 -7.96 -34.31 -20.17
N GLU A 94 -8.42 -35.25 -20.97
CA GLU A 94 -8.95 -35.05 -22.33
C GLU A 94 -10.15 -34.07 -22.40
N SER A 95 -10.84 -33.86 -21.29
CA SER A 95 -11.96 -32.93 -21.24
C SER A 95 -11.54 -31.48 -21.10
N ILE A 96 -10.25 -31.17 -20.86
CA ILE A 96 -9.71 -29.81 -20.82
C ILE A 96 -9.61 -29.30 -22.25
N GLN A 97 -10.21 -28.13 -22.51
CA GLN A 97 -10.19 -27.47 -23.80
C GLN A 97 -9.03 -26.50 -23.98
N ASN A 98 -8.42 -26.05 -22.89
CA ASN A 98 -7.26 -25.16 -22.94
C ASN A 98 -6.01 -25.93 -23.38
N GLU A 99 -5.54 -25.67 -24.59
CA GLU A 99 -4.41 -26.37 -25.19
C GLU A 99 -3.08 -26.08 -24.50
N ASP A 100 -2.90 -24.89 -23.92
CA ASP A 100 -1.68 -24.48 -23.18
C ASP A 100 -1.64 -25.00 -21.75
N LYS A 101 -2.75 -25.57 -21.25
CA LYS A 101 -2.85 -26.10 -19.88
C LYS A 101 -3.58 -27.43 -19.83
N PRO A 102 -3.04 -28.51 -20.47
CA PRO A 102 -3.76 -29.75 -20.68
C PRO A 102 -3.78 -30.70 -19.48
N TYR A 103 -3.15 -30.33 -18.33
CA TYR A 103 -2.98 -31.24 -17.20
C TYR A 103 -3.79 -30.87 -15.98
N ILE A 104 -4.17 -31.88 -15.19
CA ILE A 104 -4.47 -31.73 -13.76
C ILE A 104 -3.21 -32.11 -12.99
N TYR A 105 -2.70 -31.16 -12.18
CA TYR A 105 -1.57 -31.38 -11.28
C TYR A 105 -2.09 -31.73 -9.89
N VAL A 106 -1.77 -32.92 -9.39
CA VAL A 106 -2.32 -33.45 -8.13
C VAL A 106 -1.29 -33.34 -7.01
N VAL A 107 -1.68 -32.65 -5.93
CA VAL A 107 -0.88 -32.47 -4.73
C VAL A 107 -1.61 -33.08 -3.53
N ALA A 108 -0.94 -33.96 -2.79
CA ALA A 108 -1.46 -34.47 -1.53
C ALA A 108 -1.01 -33.60 -0.36
N MET A 109 -1.90 -33.34 0.59
CA MET A 109 -1.69 -32.42 1.72
C MET A 109 -2.08 -33.05 3.03
N ASN A 110 -1.33 -32.73 4.10
CA ASN A 110 -1.73 -33.09 5.44
C ASN A 110 -2.78 -32.11 6.01
N GLU A 111 -3.37 -32.43 7.16
CA GLU A 111 -4.41 -31.61 7.78
C GLU A 111 -3.94 -30.17 8.08
N ASN A 112 -2.70 -30.02 8.54
CA ASN A 112 -2.10 -28.70 8.80
C ASN A 112 -1.96 -27.84 7.52
N ALA A 113 -1.74 -28.47 6.36
CA ALA A 113 -1.65 -27.77 5.08
C ALA A 113 -2.99 -27.17 4.63
N PHE A 114 -4.11 -27.80 4.99
CA PHE A 114 -5.43 -27.23 4.72
C PHE A 114 -5.76 -26.02 5.60
N GLU A 115 -5.20 -25.95 6.81
CA GLU A 115 -5.41 -24.79 7.70
C GLU A 115 -4.44 -23.64 7.43
N LYS A 116 -3.16 -23.97 7.18
CA LYS A 116 -2.06 -23.00 7.10
C LYS A 116 -1.62 -22.68 5.69
N GLY A 117 -1.94 -23.52 4.73
CA GLY A 117 -1.65 -23.29 3.32
C GLY A 117 -2.60 -22.27 2.69
N ALA A 118 -2.19 -21.76 1.52
CA ALA A 118 -2.91 -20.71 0.79
C ALA A 118 -4.08 -21.26 -0.07
N TYR A 119 -4.78 -22.28 0.40
CA TYR A 119 -5.84 -22.95 -0.34
C TYR A 119 -7.22 -22.57 0.20
N LYS A 120 -7.96 -21.76 -0.55
CA LYS A 120 -9.26 -21.24 -0.13
C LYS A 120 -10.40 -21.98 -0.79
N LEU A 121 -11.24 -22.62 0.01
CA LEU A 121 -12.45 -23.31 -0.46
C LEU A 121 -13.51 -22.28 -0.88
N ILE A 122 -14.15 -22.54 -2.02
CA ILE A 122 -15.32 -21.78 -2.52
C ILE A 122 -16.60 -22.56 -2.18
N GLU A 123 -16.60 -23.86 -2.43
CA GLU A 123 -17.77 -24.71 -2.21
C GLU A 123 -17.34 -26.11 -1.72
N GLY A 124 -18.16 -26.74 -0.91
CA GLY A 124 -17.93 -28.09 -0.41
C GLY A 124 -17.02 -28.13 0.82
N ARG A 125 -16.06 -29.05 0.85
CA ARG A 125 -15.09 -29.25 1.93
C ARG A 125 -13.73 -29.69 1.40
N MET A 126 -12.71 -29.60 2.24
CA MET A 126 -11.40 -30.18 1.95
C MET A 126 -11.44 -31.71 1.98
N ALA A 127 -10.52 -32.36 1.27
CA ALA A 127 -10.37 -33.80 1.20
C ALA A 127 -10.03 -34.38 2.59
N GLN A 128 -10.64 -35.50 2.96
CA GLN A 128 -10.43 -36.19 4.24
C GLN A 128 -9.76 -37.55 4.09
N ASN A 129 -9.65 -38.03 2.86
CA ASN A 129 -8.96 -39.27 2.53
C ASN A 129 -8.35 -39.19 1.12
N GLU A 130 -7.49 -40.13 0.80
CA GLU A 130 -6.72 -40.19 -0.45
C GLU A 130 -7.55 -40.38 -1.74
N ASN A 131 -8.82 -40.74 -1.63
CA ASN A 131 -9.72 -40.95 -2.77
C ASN A 131 -10.65 -39.75 -2.99
N GLU A 132 -10.48 -38.70 -2.23
CA GLU A 132 -11.19 -37.44 -2.37
C GLU A 132 -10.28 -36.40 -2.98
N ILE A 133 -10.85 -35.49 -3.79
CA ILE A 133 -10.11 -34.42 -4.42
C ILE A 133 -10.89 -33.12 -4.38
N VAL A 134 -10.16 -32.02 -4.18
CA VAL A 134 -10.66 -30.64 -4.30
C VAL A 134 -10.06 -30.07 -5.58
N ILE A 135 -10.89 -29.57 -6.48
CA ILE A 135 -10.48 -29.01 -7.76
C ILE A 135 -10.51 -27.48 -7.71
N PRO A 136 -9.67 -26.80 -8.48
CA PRO A 136 -9.70 -25.35 -8.54
C PRO A 136 -10.81 -24.86 -9.48
N GLN A 137 -11.48 -23.75 -9.13
CA GLN A 137 -12.56 -23.15 -9.91
C GLN A 137 -12.15 -22.88 -11.38
N HIS A 138 -10.91 -22.45 -11.61
CA HIS A 138 -10.42 -22.14 -12.96
C HIS A 138 -10.22 -23.39 -13.87
N LEU A 139 -10.24 -24.60 -13.31
CA LEU A 139 -10.36 -25.82 -14.14
C LEU A 139 -11.73 -25.86 -14.83
N ILE A 140 -12.77 -25.36 -14.16
CA ILE A 140 -14.11 -25.27 -14.70
C ILE A 140 -14.22 -24.09 -15.67
N ASP A 141 -13.72 -22.90 -15.26
CA ASP A 141 -13.91 -21.65 -16.01
C ASP A 141 -12.95 -21.54 -17.21
N ASN A 142 -11.66 -21.79 -17.00
CA ASN A 142 -10.62 -21.68 -18.02
C ASN A 142 -10.37 -23.02 -18.76
N GLY A 143 -10.38 -24.14 -18.03
CA GLY A 143 -10.27 -25.48 -18.63
C GLY A 143 -11.58 -25.97 -19.29
N ARG A 144 -12.70 -25.28 -19.07
CA ARG A 144 -14.06 -25.58 -19.57
C ARG A 144 -14.54 -26.99 -19.29
N VAL A 145 -14.08 -27.56 -18.22
CA VAL A 145 -14.44 -28.93 -17.84
C VAL A 145 -15.77 -28.90 -17.08
N LYS A 146 -16.70 -29.76 -17.45
CA LYS A 146 -17.98 -29.93 -16.77
C LYS A 146 -17.81 -30.95 -15.65
N ILE A 147 -17.45 -30.49 -14.46
CA ILE A 147 -17.33 -31.32 -13.24
C ILE A 147 -18.16 -30.66 -12.13
N ASN A 148 -18.95 -31.49 -11.45
CA ASN A 148 -19.76 -31.05 -10.29
C ASN A 148 -19.29 -31.75 -9.02
N MET A 149 -19.68 -31.19 -7.88
CA MET A 149 -19.47 -31.84 -6.59
C MET A 149 -20.13 -33.23 -6.54
N GLY A 150 -19.38 -34.20 -6.04
CA GLY A 150 -19.80 -35.61 -5.98
C GLY A 150 -19.46 -36.43 -7.23
N ASP A 151 -19.02 -35.82 -8.30
CA ASP A 151 -18.59 -36.53 -9.51
C ASP A 151 -17.32 -37.34 -9.22
N LYS A 152 -17.21 -38.47 -9.94
CA LYS A 152 -16.02 -39.32 -9.91
C LYS A 152 -15.16 -39.06 -11.13
N ILE A 153 -13.91 -38.72 -10.92
CA ILE A 153 -12.93 -38.50 -11.98
C ILE A 153 -11.81 -39.53 -11.89
N THR A 154 -11.41 -40.05 -13.03
CA THR A 154 -10.29 -40.99 -13.12
C THR A 154 -9.09 -40.28 -13.71
N LEU A 155 -8.01 -40.22 -12.95
CA LEU A 155 -6.76 -39.59 -13.36
C LEU A 155 -5.66 -40.66 -13.49
N HIS A 156 -4.76 -40.47 -14.48
CA HIS A 156 -3.55 -41.26 -14.67
C HIS A 156 -2.36 -40.40 -14.21
N VAL A 157 -2.11 -40.37 -12.89
CA VAL A 157 -1.15 -39.45 -12.29
C VAL A 157 0.26 -40.00 -12.37
N GLY A 158 1.17 -39.28 -13.03
CA GLY A 158 2.56 -39.65 -13.23
C GLY A 158 3.49 -38.44 -13.34
N THR A 159 4.77 -38.69 -13.60
CA THR A 159 5.79 -37.67 -13.79
C THR A 159 5.72 -37.14 -15.22
N ARG A 160 5.81 -35.81 -15.36
CA ARG A 160 5.92 -35.11 -16.64
C ARG A 160 7.39 -35.00 -17.05
N GLU A 161 7.73 -35.55 -18.21
CA GLU A 161 9.12 -35.60 -18.70
C GLU A 161 9.17 -35.28 -20.20
N LEU A 162 10.28 -34.68 -20.65
CA LEU A 162 10.61 -34.59 -22.07
C LEU A 162 11.05 -35.98 -22.59
N MET A 163 11.13 -36.17 -23.92
CA MET A 163 11.58 -37.40 -24.53
C MET A 163 13.02 -37.80 -24.19
N ASP A 164 13.86 -36.82 -23.78
CA ASP A 164 15.22 -37.06 -23.30
C ASP A 164 15.30 -37.51 -21.84
N GLY A 165 14.14 -37.61 -21.12
CA GLY A 165 14.06 -37.98 -19.70
C GLY A 165 14.19 -36.80 -18.73
N SER A 166 14.28 -35.58 -19.22
CA SER A 166 14.32 -34.38 -18.38
C SER A 166 12.95 -34.16 -17.71
N LYS A 167 12.94 -34.08 -16.36
CA LYS A 167 11.72 -33.86 -15.57
C LYS A 167 11.24 -32.42 -15.65
N LEU A 168 9.95 -32.24 -15.83
CA LEU A 168 9.30 -30.96 -15.90
C LEU A 168 8.39 -30.72 -14.68
N ASN A 169 8.26 -29.46 -14.27
CA ASN A 169 7.42 -29.04 -13.14
C ASN A 169 6.45 -27.92 -13.53
N GLN A 170 5.71 -27.34 -12.56
CA GLN A 170 4.76 -26.25 -12.78
C GLN A 170 5.38 -24.93 -13.29
N LYS A 171 6.69 -24.74 -13.15
CA LYS A 171 7.41 -23.56 -13.66
C LYS A 171 7.78 -23.70 -15.15
N ASN A 172 7.67 -24.91 -15.71
CA ASN A 172 7.92 -25.19 -17.11
C ASN A 172 6.58 -25.19 -17.89
N PRO A 173 6.31 -24.19 -18.74
CA PRO A 173 5.06 -24.12 -19.48
C PRO A 173 4.90 -25.29 -20.46
N TYR A 174 3.67 -25.63 -20.79
CA TYR A 174 3.38 -26.54 -21.91
C TYR A 174 3.43 -25.76 -23.22
N LEU A 175 4.13 -26.30 -24.21
CA LEU A 175 4.21 -25.71 -25.52
C LEU A 175 3.24 -26.42 -26.46
N ALA A 176 2.08 -25.84 -26.70
CA ALA A 176 1.16 -26.28 -27.74
C ALA A 176 1.78 -26.13 -29.13
N SER A 177 1.26 -26.80 -30.12
CA SER A 177 1.79 -26.78 -31.50
C SER A 177 1.85 -25.37 -32.10
N SER A 178 0.86 -24.54 -31.81
CA SER A 178 0.82 -23.11 -32.21
C SER A 178 1.93 -22.25 -31.58
N SER A 179 2.22 -22.50 -30.30
CA SER A 179 3.28 -21.79 -29.59
C SER A 179 4.69 -22.21 -30.02
N LYS A 180 4.87 -23.46 -30.48
CA LYS A 180 6.14 -23.96 -31.02
C LYS A 180 6.54 -23.24 -32.32
N GLU A 181 5.56 -22.95 -33.16
CA GLU A 181 5.77 -22.21 -34.41
C GLU A 181 6.23 -20.76 -34.16
N TYR A 182 5.67 -20.11 -33.15
CA TYR A 182 6.05 -18.75 -32.75
C TYR A 182 7.51 -18.67 -32.22
N ILE A 183 7.91 -19.60 -31.35
CA ILE A 183 9.29 -19.67 -30.83
C ILE A 183 10.29 -19.93 -31.95
N TYR A 184 9.93 -20.72 -32.95
CA TYR A 184 10.76 -20.97 -34.14
C TYR A 184 10.99 -19.68 -34.94
N GLN A 185 9.97 -18.87 -35.11
CA GLN A 185 10.09 -17.58 -35.79
C GLN A 185 10.96 -16.58 -35.04
N GLU A 186 10.91 -16.56 -33.72
CA GLU A 186 11.62 -15.58 -32.92
C GLU A 186 13.09 -15.95 -32.65
N THR A 187 13.43 -17.23 -32.54
CA THR A 187 14.80 -17.67 -32.17
C THR A 187 15.65 -18.12 -33.33
N GLY A 188 15.06 -18.37 -34.51
CA GLY A 188 15.75 -18.87 -35.71
C GLY A 188 16.45 -20.23 -35.52
N LYS A 189 16.24 -20.88 -34.39
CA LYS A 189 16.71 -22.25 -34.13
C LYS A 189 15.58 -23.21 -34.37
N ALA A 190 15.66 -23.91 -35.50
CA ALA A 190 14.93 -25.15 -35.66
C ALA A 190 15.49 -26.18 -34.69
N GLY A 191 14.98 -26.21 -33.46
CA GLY A 191 14.99 -27.43 -32.70
C GLY A 191 14.05 -28.38 -33.45
N ASP A 192 14.49 -29.59 -33.68
CA ASP A 192 13.57 -30.62 -34.24
C ASP A 192 12.34 -30.63 -33.33
N ASN A 193 11.13 -30.68 -33.92
CA ASN A 193 9.85 -30.66 -33.18
C ASN A 193 9.77 -31.75 -32.09
N GLU A 194 10.64 -32.74 -32.10
CA GLU A 194 10.78 -33.82 -31.13
C GLU A 194 11.40 -33.36 -29.80
N ASP A 195 12.20 -32.28 -29.77
CA ASP A 195 12.90 -31.79 -28.54
C ASP A 195 11.95 -31.24 -27.50
N TYR A 196 10.71 -30.91 -27.86
CA TYR A 196 9.70 -30.33 -26.97
C TYR A 196 8.48 -31.26 -26.74
N GLU A 197 8.51 -32.49 -27.25
CA GLU A 197 7.48 -33.44 -26.91
C GLU A 197 7.63 -33.96 -25.50
N GLU A 198 6.54 -33.91 -24.76
CA GLU A 198 6.49 -34.35 -23.37
C GLU A 198 5.54 -35.51 -23.19
N GLN A 199 5.85 -36.36 -22.21
CA GLN A 199 5.08 -37.53 -21.87
C GLN A 199 4.83 -37.62 -20.36
N ILE A 200 3.79 -38.35 -19.98
CA ILE A 200 3.56 -38.73 -18.59
C ILE A 200 4.08 -40.16 -18.40
N VAL A 201 5.12 -40.31 -17.58
CA VAL A 201 5.71 -41.62 -17.24
C VAL A 201 5.27 -42.07 -15.85
N ASP A 202 5.35 -43.37 -15.60
CA ASP A 202 4.98 -44.02 -14.33
C ASP A 202 3.55 -43.70 -13.85
N GLY A 203 2.63 -43.40 -14.78
CA GLY A 203 1.24 -43.04 -14.51
C GLY A 203 0.46 -44.16 -13.80
N GLN A 204 -0.03 -43.82 -12.59
CA GLN A 204 -0.91 -44.67 -11.82
C GLN A 204 -2.36 -44.22 -11.98
N LYS A 205 -3.26 -45.19 -12.37
CA LYS A 205 -4.67 -44.92 -12.47
C LYS A 205 -5.30 -44.84 -11.10
N LYS A 206 -5.95 -43.71 -10.78
CA LYS A 206 -6.62 -43.49 -9.50
C LYS A 206 -7.97 -42.79 -9.72
N GLU A 207 -9.01 -43.30 -9.06
CA GLU A 207 -10.34 -42.70 -9.06
C GLU A 207 -10.48 -41.80 -7.87
N TYR A 208 -10.95 -40.55 -8.09
CA TYR A 208 -11.19 -39.56 -7.06
C TYR A 208 -12.65 -39.10 -7.08
N THR A 209 -13.21 -38.84 -5.90
CA THR A 209 -14.50 -38.18 -5.76
C THR A 209 -14.28 -36.70 -5.50
N VAL A 210 -14.89 -35.82 -6.29
CA VAL A 210 -14.79 -34.37 -6.10
C VAL A 210 -15.63 -33.94 -4.89
N VAL A 211 -14.98 -33.41 -3.84
CA VAL A 211 -15.63 -33.05 -2.57
C VAL A 211 -15.63 -31.57 -2.28
N GLY A 212 -14.92 -30.78 -3.09
CA GLY A 212 -14.86 -29.34 -2.95
C GLY A 212 -14.32 -28.65 -4.19
N ILE A 213 -14.63 -27.36 -4.29
CA ILE A 213 -14.11 -26.45 -5.28
C ILE A 213 -13.38 -25.34 -4.54
N MET A 214 -12.13 -25.04 -4.93
CA MET A 214 -11.28 -24.02 -4.31
C MET A 214 -10.95 -22.90 -5.29
N LYS A 215 -10.56 -21.73 -4.75
CA LYS A 215 -9.95 -20.66 -5.55
C LYS A 215 -8.67 -21.19 -6.21
N ARG A 216 -8.29 -20.58 -7.34
CA ARG A 216 -6.98 -20.81 -7.92
C ARG A 216 -5.90 -20.53 -6.84
N PRO A 217 -4.89 -21.42 -6.67
CA PRO A 217 -3.72 -21.12 -5.87
C PRO A 217 -3.02 -19.84 -6.35
N ASN A 218 -2.25 -19.20 -5.46
CA ASN A 218 -1.51 -18.00 -5.85
C ASN A 218 -0.46 -18.30 -6.93
N THR A 219 0.04 -17.24 -7.58
CA THR A 219 1.02 -17.35 -8.66
C THR A 219 2.37 -17.92 -8.23
N GLY A 220 2.70 -17.93 -6.94
CA GLY A 220 3.89 -18.60 -6.40
C GLY A 220 3.77 -20.13 -6.43
N LEU A 221 2.57 -20.65 -6.18
CA LEU A 221 2.27 -22.09 -6.21
C LEU A 221 1.87 -22.57 -7.60
N GLU A 222 1.12 -21.75 -8.34
CA GLU A 222 0.67 -22.04 -9.71
C GLU A 222 0.87 -20.80 -10.58
N PRO A 223 2.06 -20.62 -11.22
CA PRO A 223 2.31 -19.54 -12.18
C PRO A 223 1.24 -19.47 -13.28
N TYR A 224 1.05 -18.30 -13.90
CA TYR A 224 0.09 -18.18 -15.01
C TYR A 224 0.43 -19.10 -16.18
N SER A 225 1.72 -19.34 -16.41
CA SER A 225 2.27 -20.25 -17.42
C SER A 225 2.28 -21.72 -16.98
N ALA A 226 1.79 -22.06 -15.78
CA ALA A 226 1.77 -23.43 -15.30
C ALA A 226 0.91 -24.35 -16.19
N PRO A 227 1.42 -25.51 -16.59
CA PRO A 227 0.74 -26.43 -17.52
C PRO A 227 -0.38 -27.24 -16.91
N GLY A 228 -0.47 -27.25 -15.57
CA GLY A 228 -1.44 -28.05 -14.83
C GLY A 228 -2.32 -27.22 -13.90
N TYR A 229 -3.60 -27.55 -13.83
CA TYR A 229 -4.54 -27.07 -12.83
C TYR A 229 -4.28 -27.79 -11.52
N THR A 230 -3.90 -27.07 -10.48
CA THR A 230 -3.55 -27.67 -9.19
C THR A 230 -4.79 -28.15 -8.45
N ALA A 231 -4.93 -29.45 -8.31
CA ALA A 231 -5.96 -30.12 -7.53
C ALA A 231 -5.37 -30.76 -6.28
N VAL A 232 -6.12 -30.78 -5.18
CA VAL A 232 -5.61 -31.17 -3.86
C VAL A 232 -6.33 -32.40 -3.31
N THR A 233 -5.55 -33.37 -2.83
CA THR A 233 -6.04 -34.56 -2.13
C THR A 233 -5.42 -34.67 -0.73
N TYR A 234 -5.84 -35.64 0.05
CA TYR A 234 -5.37 -35.86 1.40
C TYR A 234 -4.13 -36.78 1.43
N SER A 235 -3.16 -36.48 2.34
CA SER A 235 -2.01 -37.33 2.62
C SER A 235 -2.11 -37.94 4.03
N ASN A 236 -1.95 -39.24 4.12
CA ASN A 236 -2.00 -40.00 5.38
C ASN A 236 -0.62 -40.13 6.08
N ASP A 237 0.42 -39.47 5.60
CA ASP A 237 1.81 -39.70 6.03
C ASP A 237 2.10 -39.42 7.52
N GLU A 238 1.17 -38.84 8.27
CA GLU A 238 1.34 -38.54 9.71
C GLU A 238 0.72 -39.62 10.62
N LYS A 239 0.01 -40.59 10.08
CA LYS A 239 -0.60 -41.66 10.86
C LYS A 239 0.15 -42.97 10.72
N ASN A 240 0.33 -43.66 11.85
CA ASN A 240 0.81 -45.04 11.84
C ASN A 240 -0.27 -45.95 11.17
N ALA A 241 0.10 -47.15 10.75
CA ALA A 241 -0.82 -48.15 10.16
C ALA A 241 -2.01 -48.50 11.07
N ASP A 242 -1.96 -48.16 12.35
CA ASP A 242 -3.02 -48.31 13.35
C ASP A 242 -3.91 -47.08 13.56
N GLY A 243 -3.69 -45.99 12.75
CA GLY A 243 -4.48 -44.76 12.82
C GLY A 243 -4.05 -43.77 13.92
N THR A 244 -2.94 -44.03 14.61
CA THR A 244 -2.40 -43.12 15.65
C THR A 244 -1.40 -42.13 15.04
N ASP A 245 -1.39 -40.87 15.55
CA ASP A 245 -0.46 -39.86 15.08
C ASP A 245 1.01 -40.24 15.36
N LYS A 246 1.85 -40.22 14.33
CA LYS A 246 3.28 -40.60 14.44
C LYS A 246 4.10 -39.71 15.40
N ILE A 247 3.60 -38.57 15.87
CA ILE A 247 4.43 -37.53 16.50
C ILE A 247 3.90 -36.97 17.83
N THR A 248 2.75 -37.37 18.35
CA THR A 248 2.21 -36.80 19.59
C THR A 248 2.75 -37.39 20.90
N SER A 249 3.66 -38.37 20.88
CA SER A 249 4.16 -39.02 22.09
C SER A 249 5.54 -38.63 22.60
N ILE A 250 6.23 -37.59 22.02
CA ILE A 250 7.57 -37.16 22.46
C ILE A 250 7.58 -35.73 23.03
N GLY A 251 6.43 -35.26 23.45
CA GLY A 251 6.28 -33.92 24.08
C GLY A 251 6.44 -33.84 25.58
N THR A 252 7.08 -34.81 26.28
CA THR A 252 7.38 -34.65 27.71
C THR A 252 8.56 -35.53 28.13
N LYS A 253 9.70 -34.93 28.42
CA LYS A 253 10.97 -35.43 28.96
C LYS A 253 12.11 -35.61 27.97
N LEU A 254 12.78 -34.52 27.65
CA LEU A 254 14.24 -34.56 27.49
C LEU A 254 14.83 -33.40 28.31
N ASN A 255 15.25 -33.81 29.48
CA ASN A 255 16.06 -33.03 30.40
C ASN A 255 17.44 -32.79 29.75
N THR A 256 17.93 -31.59 29.87
CA THR A 256 19.30 -31.12 29.65
C THR A 256 20.32 -32.20 30.10
N ASN A 257 20.99 -32.83 29.16
CA ASN A 257 22.36 -33.35 29.26
C ASN A 257 22.63 -34.33 28.10
N ALA A 258 23.02 -33.81 26.94
CA ALA A 258 23.70 -34.57 25.90
C ALA A 258 24.47 -33.61 24.99
N SER A 259 25.45 -32.95 25.59
CA SER A 259 26.63 -32.49 24.88
C SER A 259 27.73 -33.56 25.20
N ASN A 260 28.36 -34.11 24.16
CA ASN A 260 29.43 -35.08 24.15
C ASN A 260 29.03 -36.56 24.20
N GLU A 261 28.73 -37.08 23.02
CA GLU A 261 29.05 -38.44 22.60
C GLU A 261 28.68 -38.66 21.12
N ILE A 262 29.50 -38.13 20.22
CA ILE A 262 29.60 -38.59 18.83
C ILE A 262 31.11 -38.67 18.53
N LEU A 263 31.68 -39.81 18.79
CA LEU A 263 32.93 -40.28 18.16
C LEU A 263 33.04 -41.79 18.39
N SER A 264 33.13 -42.50 17.30
CA SER A 264 33.55 -43.88 17.15
C SER A 264 32.46 -44.89 16.74
N ALA A 265 32.39 -45.13 15.44
CA ALA A 265 32.14 -46.42 14.84
C ALA A 265 32.83 -46.43 13.46
N GLU A 266 33.97 -47.10 13.45
CA GLU A 266 34.80 -47.35 12.29
C GLU A 266 34.16 -48.36 11.31
N GLU A 267 34.39 -48.08 10.04
CA GLU A 267 34.64 -48.99 8.90
C GLU A 267 34.04 -50.40 8.89
N ASN A 268 33.18 -50.63 7.92
CA ASN A 268 33.17 -51.85 7.14
C ASN A 268 32.75 -51.58 5.69
N GLU A 269 33.75 -51.42 4.84
CA GLU A 269 33.58 -51.51 3.39
C GLU A 269 33.07 -52.89 2.99
N LYS A 270 31.91 -52.95 2.36
CA LYS A 270 31.61 -53.97 1.40
C LYS A 270 30.99 -53.35 0.17
N SER A 271 31.75 -53.41 -0.91
CA SER A 271 31.30 -53.15 -2.28
C SER A 271 30.01 -53.90 -2.60
N VAL A 272 28.95 -53.11 -2.93
CA VAL A 272 27.78 -53.64 -3.61
C VAL A 272 27.66 -52.88 -4.93
N THR A 273 27.83 -53.60 -5.98
CA THR A 273 27.60 -53.24 -7.37
C THR A 273 26.25 -52.57 -7.51
N ALA A 274 26.24 -51.47 -8.26
CA ALA A 274 25.07 -50.69 -8.61
C ALA A 274 24.07 -51.57 -9.42
N ASP A 275 22.97 -51.86 -8.78
CA ASP A 275 21.71 -52.20 -9.44
C ASP A 275 20.71 -51.17 -8.93
N ALA A 276 20.58 -50.06 -9.69
CA ALA A 276 19.74 -48.94 -9.33
C ALA A 276 18.30 -49.26 -9.72
N THR A 277 17.66 -50.07 -8.91
CA THR A 277 16.21 -50.10 -8.84
C THR A 277 15.83 -48.85 -8.01
N ILE A 278 15.45 -47.79 -8.67
CA ILE A 278 14.91 -46.57 -8.04
C ILE A 278 13.61 -46.96 -7.33
N LYS A 279 13.75 -47.32 -6.04
CA LYS A 279 12.63 -47.26 -5.12
C LYS A 279 12.16 -45.81 -5.09
N ASN A 280 10.92 -45.53 -5.43
CA ASN A 280 10.23 -44.25 -5.24
C ASN A 280 10.59 -43.71 -3.83
N SER A 281 11.60 -42.89 -3.75
CA SER A 281 11.95 -42.20 -2.50
C SER A 281 10.81 -41.24 -2.20
N GLN A 282 10.03 -41.52 -1.15
CA GLN A 282 8.94 -40.66 -0.72
C GLN A 282 9.52 -39.32 -0.28
N THR A 283 9.52 -38.34 -1.17
CA THR A 283 9.90 -36.95 -0.86
C THR A 283 8.65 -36.18 -0.46
N ALA A 284 8.81 -35.14 0.37
CA ALA A 284 7.75 -34.19 0.72
C ALA A 284 8.31 -32.76 0.77
N ASN A 285 7.47 -31.81 0.44
CA ASN A 285 7.76 -30.39 0.63
C ASN A 285 7.35 -29.98 2.05
N PHE A 286 8.22 -29.31 2.76
CA PHE A 286 8.02 -28.82 4.11
C PHE A 286 7.90 -27.30 4.12
N TYR A 287 6.84 -26.79 4.71
CA TYR A 287 6.62 -25.37 4.94
C TYR A 287 6.69 -25.12 6.44
N VAL A 288 7.70 -24.39 6.88
CA VAL A 288 8.13 -24.33 8.28
C VAL A 288 7.89 -22.95 8.86
N THR A 289 7.16 -22.89 9.99
CA THR A 289 7.01 -21.68 10.82
C THR A 289 7.99 -21.75 11.99
N LEU A 290 8.78 -20.71 12.21
CA LEU A 290 9.79 -20.65 13.27
C LEU A 290 9.23 -19.97 14.53
N LYS A 291 9.68 -20.41 15.72
CA LYS A 291 9.40 -19.74 17.01
C LYS A 291 9.96 -18.32 17.04
N ASN A 292 11.12 -18.10 16.44
CA ASN A 292 11.75 -16.79 16.29
C ASN A 292 12.07 -16.55 14.81
N PRO A 293 11.26 -15.81 14.07
CA PRO A 293 11.50 -15.57 12.65
C PRO A 293 12.85 -14.91 12.34
N LYS A 294 13.44 -14.19 13.30
CA LYS A 294 14.76 -13.53 13.13
C LYS A 294 15.92 -14.52 12.93
N GLU A 295 15.72 -15.77 13.27
CA GLU A 295 16.72 -16.83 13.11
C GLU A 295 16.59 -17.59 11.80
N TYR A 296 15.69 -17.16 10.90
CA TYR A 296 15.34 -17.87 9.67
C TYR A 296 16.57 -18.24 8.84
N GLU A 297 17.53 -17.35 8.69
CA GLU A 297 18.71 -17.57 7.84
C GLU A 297 19.65 -18.64 8.44
N ASN A 298 19.86 -18.60 9.76
CA ASN A 298 20.66 -19.61 10.45
C ASN A 298 20.00 -20.98 10.38
N VAL A 299 18.69 -21.06 10.65
CA VAL A 299 17.93 -22.32 10.64
C VAL A 299 17.85 -22.88 9.23
N LYS A 300 17.58 -22.02 8.22
CA LYS A 300 17.59 -22.39 6.81
C LYS A 300 18.90 -23.04 6.42
N ASN A 301 20.02 -22.36 6.68
CA ASN A 301 21.35 -22.82 6.29
C ASN A 301 21.76 -24.08 7.07
N GLN A 302 21.45 -24.20 8.35
CA GLN A 302 21.74 -25.39 9.16
C GLN A 302 21.02 -26.62 8.61
N ILE A 303 19.70 -26.52 8.37
CA ILE A 303 18.89 -27.64 7.84
C ILE A 303 19.36 -28.01 6.43
N LYS A 304 19.48 -27.02 5.54
CA LYS A 304 19.95 -27.21 4.16
C LYS A 304 21.29 -27.94 4.12
N ASN A 305 22.31 -27.41 4.78
CA ASN A 305 23.65 -27.99 4.77
C ASN A 305 23.68 -29.41 5.36
N THR A 306 22.85 -29.69 6.38
CA THR A 306 22.80 -31.04 6.98
C THR A 306 22.20 -32.04 6.00
N ILE A 307 21.12 -31.69 5.31
CA ILE A 307 20.47 -32.57 4.35
C ILE A 307 21.37 -32.78 3.13
N GLU A 308 21.98 -31.73 2.58
CA GLU A 308 22.86 -31.82 1.41
C GLU A 308 24.15 -32.62 1.69
N ALA A 309 24.68 -32.51 2.91
CA ALA A 309 25.84 -33.29 3.31
C ALA A 309 25.57 -34.81 3.34
N GLU A 310 24.36 -35.20 3.76
CA GLU A 310 23.96 -36.62 3.80
C GLU A 310 23.52 -37.17 2.44
N THR A 311 22.75 -36.37 1.69
CA THR A 311 22.15 -36.80 0.43
C THR A 311 23.09 -36.67 -0.76
N LYS A 312 24.11 -35.78 -0.65
CA LYS A 312 24.98 -35.32 -1.76
C LYS A 312 24.21 -34.65 -2.91
N ASN A 313 22.94 -34.29 -2.70
CA ASN A 313 22.07 -33.58 -3.64
C ASN A 313 21.71 -32.23 -3.08
N GLU A 314 21.66 -31.20 -3.92
CA GLU A 314 21.09 -29.90 -3.58
C GLU A 314 19.61 -30.02 -3.32
N ILE A 315 19.11 -29.31 -2.30
CA ILE A 315 17.68 -29.10 -2.04
C ILE A 315 17.31 -27.65 -2.30
N GLU A 316 16.19 -27.46 -2.96
CA GLU A 316 15.62 -26.15 -3.17
C GLU A 316 15.02 -25.66 -1.84
N VAL A 317 15.44 -24.46 -1.42
CA VAL A 317 14.97 -23.84 -0.17
C VAL A 317 14.59 -22.39 -0.47
N GLU A 318 13.33 -22.08 -0.30
CA GLU A 318 12.80 -20.73 -0.48
C GLU A 318 12.38 -20.13 0.87
N VAL A 319 12.22 -18.82 0.91
CA VAL A 319 11.74 -18.09 2.09
C VAL A 319 10.50 -17.28 1.71
N ASN A 320 9.50 -17.23 2.58
CA ASN A 320 8.39 -16.32 2.45
C ASN A 320 8.87 -14.91 2.82
N ALA A 321 9.47 -14.24 1.83
CA ALA A 321 10.10 -12.94 2.02
C ALA A 321 9.09 -11.87 2.44
N ASP A 322 7.86 -11.94 1.92
CA ASP A 322 6.81 -10.97 2.24
C ASP A 322 6.31 -11.14 3.67
N LEU A 323 6.12 -12.37 4.14
CA LEU A 323 5.77 -12.60 5.54
C LEU A 323 6.88 -12.10 6.49
N LEU A 324 8.15 -12.47 6.22
CA LEU A 324 9.30 -12.02 7.02
C LEU A 324 9.47 -10.49 6.99
N ARG A 325 9.16 -9.84 5.87
CA ARG A 325 9.18 -8.38 5.72
C ARG A 325 8.14 -7.72 6.62
N PHE A 326 6.90 -8.19 6.58
CA PHE A 326 5.83 -7.62 7.40
C PHE A 326 5.88 -8.04 8.87
N GLU A 327 6.59 -9.11 9.22
CA GLU A 327 6.95 -9.43 10.60
C GLU A 327 8.14 -8.62 11.12
N GLY A 328 8.77 -7.80 10.27
CA GLY A 328 9.88 -6.90 10.63
C GLY A 328 11.22 -7.62 10.82
N VAL A 329 11.41 -8.73 10.14
CA VAL A 329 12.66 -9.51 10.13
C VAL A 329 13.59 -9.01 9.03
N LEU A 330 13.08 -8.84 7.82
CA LEU A 330 13.82 -8.26 6.71
C LEU A 330 13.80 -6.73 6.78
N SER A 331 14.97 -6.09 6.60
CA SER A 331 15.15 -4.65 6.79
C SER A 331 14.66 -3.79 5.61
N GLU A 332 13.85 -4.33 4.72
CA GLU A 332 13.40 -3.61 3.54
C GLU A 332 12.23 -2.64 3.78
N SER A 333 12.19 -1.65 2.93
CA SER A 333 11.58 -0.33 3.01
C SER A 333 10.12 -0.17 3.45
N THR A 334 9.24 -1.15 3.28
CA THR A 334 7.78 -0.95 3.45
C THR A 334 7.36 -0.67 4.89
N LEU A 335 7.81 -1.49 5.84
CA LEU A 335 7.57 -1.21 7.27
C LEU A 335 8.32 0.03 7.75
N GLY A 336 9.54 0.26 7.21
CA GLY A 336 10.32 1.46 7.49
C GLY A 336 9.55 2.73 7.11
N VAL A 337 8.90 2.75 5.97
CA VAL A 337 8.03 3.86 5.52
C VAL A 337 6.82 4.02 6.46
N LEU A 338 6.14 2.92 6.80
CA LEU A 338 4.97 2.94 7.68
C LEU A 338 5.32 3.49 9.08
N TYR A 339 6.38 2.97 9.71
CA TYR A 339 6.88 3.47 10.99
C TYR A 339 7.47 4.87 10.89
N GLY A 340 8.08 5.22 9.76
CA GLY A 340 8.58 6.55 9.46
C GLY A 340 7.46 7.59 9.48
N ILE A 341 6.40 7.37 8.74
CA ILE A 341 5.20 8.21 8.70
C ILE A 341 4.59 8.32 10.11
N ALA A 342 4.40 7.21 10.80
CA ALA A 342 3.87 7.20 12.16
C ALA A 342 4.75 8.01 13.12
N SER A 343 6.08 7.90 13.04
CA SER A 343 7.01 8.64 13.88
C SER A 343 6.90 10.14 13.66
N VAL A 344 6.80 10.58 12.41
CA VAL A 344 6.60 12.01 12.07
C VAL A 344 5.28 12.50 12.65
N ILE A 345 4.19 11.76 12.50
CA ILE A 345 2.88 12.11 13.06
C ILE A 345 2.96 12.19 14.59
N ILE A 346 3.58 11.23 15.26
CA ILE A 346 3.76 11.23 16.72
C ILE A 346 4.58 12.44 17.19
N VAL A 347 5.66 12.80 16.48
CA VAL A 347 6.45 14.00 16.80
C VAL A 347 5.60 15.27 16.68
N ILE A 348 4.79 15.39 15.63
CA ILE A 348 3.85 16.50 15.44
C ILE A 348 2.86 16.57 16.62
N ILE A 349 2.32 15.44 17.05
CA ILE A 349 1.41 15.34 18.20
C ILE A 349 2.13 15.81 19.48
N ILE A 350 3.34 15.33 19.74
CA ILE A 350 4.14 15.70 20.91
C ILE A 350 4.37 17.20 20.93
N VAL A 351 4.84 17.77 19.83
CA VAL A 351 5.12 19.23 19.73
C VAL A 351 3.85 20.03 20.00
N SER A 352 2.74 19.72 19.32
CA SER A 352 1.45 20.38 19.52
C SER A 352 1.00 20.29 20.98
N SER A 353 1.03 19.09 21.54
CA SER A 353 0.58 18.81 22.92
C SER A 353 1.44 19.50 23.97
N VAL A 354 2.77 19.50 23.80
CA VAL A 354 3.68 20.21 24.72
C VAL A 354 3.34 21.70 24.78
N PHE A 355 3.05 22.36 23.67
CA PHE A 355 2.67 23.76 23.66
C PHE A 355 1.36 24.01 24.40
N VAL A 356 0.35 23.18 24.19
CA VAL A 356 -0.98 23.30 24.81
C VAL A 356 -0.91 23.03 26.31
N ILE A 357 -0.31 21.91 26.71
CA ILE A 357 -0.21 21.49 28.11
C ILE A 357 0.68 22.46 28.88
N ARG A 358 1.81 22.92 28.31
CA ARG A 358 2.67 23.95 28.89
C ARG A 358 1.93 25.26 29.15
N ASN A 359 1.04 25.66 28.22
CA ASN A 359 0.22 26.86 28.43
C ASN A 359 -0.67 26.70 29.67
N SER A 360 -1.34 25.54 29.80
CA SER A 360 -2.20 25.22 30.96
C SER A 360 -1.42 25.27 32.28
N PHE A 361 -0.22 24.68 32.34
CA PHE A 361 0.64 24.71 33.54
C PHE A 361 1.22 26.09 33.80
N SER A 362 1.56 26.86 32.79
CA SER A 362 2.04 28.25 32.96
C SER A 362 0.98 29.15 33.61
N ILE A 363 -0.28 28.93 33.25
CA ILE A 363 -1.43 29.60 33.82
C ILE A 363 -1.60 29.14 35.28
N SER A 364 -1.53 27.83 35.57
CA SER A 364 -1.59 27.27 36.92
C SER A 364 -0.56 27.89 37.83
N VAL A 365 0.69 27.96 37.38
CA VAL A 365 1.80 28.59 38.14
C VAL A 365 1.55 30.08 38.40
N SER A 366 1.03 30.80 37.40
CA SER A 366 0.73 32.26 37.53
C SER A 366 -0.34 32.51 38.60
N GLU A 367 -1.40 31.69 38.71
CA GLU A 367 -2.41 31.79 39.75
C GLU A 367 -1.89 31.46 41.15
N LYS A 368 -0.98 30.51 41.24
CA LYS A 368 -0.38 30.03 42.48
C LYS A 368 0.85 30.82 42.91
N THR A 369 1.23 31.89 42.16
CA THR A 369 2.42 32.70 42.42
C THR A 369 2.46 33.19 43.89
N LYS A 370 1.32 33.71 44.39
CA LYS A 370 1.24 34.16 45.79
C LYS A 370 1.44 33.01 46.79
N GLN A 371 0.88 31.82 46.51
CA GLN A 371 1.08 30.64 47.37
C GLN A 371 2.53 30.17 47.37
N TYR A 372 3.20 30.15 46.21
CA TYR A 372 4.61 29.79 46.11
C TYR A 372 5.51 30.83 46.82
N GLY A 373 5.16 32.13 46.77
CA GLY A 373 5.84 33.18 47.50
C GLY A 373 5.71 32.99 49.00
N MET A 374 4.53 32.69 49.52
CA MET A 374 4.31 32.37 50.91
C MET A 374 5.07 31.12 51.38
N LEU A 375 5.08 30.05 50.54
CA LEU A 375 5.86 28.85 50.85
C LEU A 375 7.38 29.18 50.89
N ALA A 376 7.88 29.99 49.97
CA ALA A 376 9.28 30.39 49.94
C ALA A 376 9.66 31.28 51.11
N SER A 377 8.74 32.16 51.62
CA SER A 377 8.99 32.99 52.81
C SER A 377 9.05 32.18 54.11
N VAL A 378 8.37 31.03 54.16
CA VAL A 378 8.42 30.05 55.26
C VAL A 378 9.58 29.04 55.13
N GLY A 379 10.46 29.20 54.12
CA GLY A 379 11.67 28.41 53.96
C GLY A 379 11.61 27.27 52.93
N ALA A 380 10.60 27.21 52.06
CA ALA A 380 10.56 26.20 51.00
C ALA A 380 11.68 26.49 49.98
N THR A 381 12.46 25.42 49.66
CA THR A 381 13.57 25.51 48.68
C THR A 381 13.06 25.56 47.25
N LYS A 382 13.90 26.12 46.34
CA LYS A 382 13.61 26.14 44.89
C LYS A 382 13.34 24.71 44.32
N LYS A 383 14.07 23.70 44.84
CA LYS A 383 13.88 22.30 44.45
C LYS A 383 12.50 21.78 44.88
N GLN A 384 12.03 22.16 46.06
CA GLN A 384 10.72 21.74 46.59
C GLN A 384 9.57 22.36 45.78
N ILE A 385 9.65 23.64 45.43
CA ILE A 385 8.65 24.32 44.60
C ILE A 385 8.62 23.70 43.19
N LYS A 386 9.79 23.46 42.56
CA LYS A 386 9.90 22.78 41.29
C LYS A 386 9.24 21.39 41.33
N ARG A 387 9.55 20.58 42.36
CA ARG A 387 8.97 19.23 42.56
C ARG A 387 7.46 19.29 42.74
N SER A 388 6.90 20.30 43.43
CA SER A 388 5.46 20.45 43.59
C SER A 388 4.72 20.65 42.28
N VAL A 389 5.27 21.42 41.32
CA VAL A 389 4.67 21.60 39.98
C VAL A 389 4.80 20.35 39.15
N LEU A 390 5.93 19.62 39.21
CA LEU A 390 6.10 18.35 38.52
C LEU A 390 5.16 17.27 39.05
N LEU A 391 4.96 17.22 40.37
CA LEU A 391 3.98 16.33 41.00
C LEU A 391 2.53 16.65 40.60
N GLU A 392 2.20 17.92 40.36
CA GLU A 392 0.89 18.30 39.80
C GLU A 392 0.69 17.68 38.44
N GLY A 393 1.70 17.74 37.57
CA GLY A 393 1.68 17.06 36.26
C GLY A 393 1.53 15.55 36.37
N LEU A 394 2.26 14.92 37.30
CA LEU A 394 2.18 13.48 37.55
C LEU A 394 0.76 13.05 38.01
N TYR A 395 0.15 13.76 38.97
CA TYR A 395 -1.20 13.44 39.44
C TYR A 395 -2.26 13.61 38.37
N ILE A 396 -2.14 14.62 37.53
CA ILE A 396 -3.03 14.79 36.38
C ILE A 396 -2.79 13.67 35.35
N GLY A 397 -1.52 13.32 35.09
CA GLY A 397 -1.14 12.26 34.16
C GLY A 397 -1.64 10.87 34.55
N ILE A 398 -1.60 10.53 35.86
CA ILE A 398 -2.12 9.24 36.37
C ILE A 398 -3.60 9.05 36.03
N ILE A 399 -4.36 10.12 35.92
CA ILE A 399 -5.79 10.06 35.57
C ILE A 399 -5.96 10.18 34.04
N ALA A 400 -5.26 11.11 33.40
CA ALA A 400 -5.46 11.45 32.00
C ALA A 400 -4.91 10.37 31.04
N ILE A 401 -3.77 9.73 31.38
CA ILE A 401 -3.16 8.71 30.50
C ILE A 401 -4.06 7.47 30.35
N PRO A 402 -4.54 6.83 31.42
CA PRO A 402 -5.42 5.67 31.27
C PRO A 402 -6.72 6.01 30.51
N LEU A 403 -7.33 7.16 30.81
CA LEU A 403 -8.52 7.62 30.09
C LEU A 403 -8.23 7.90 28.61
N GLY A 404 -7.04 8.43 28.31
CA GLY A 404 -6.60 8.68 26.94
C GLY A 404 -6.36 7.37 26.16
N ILE A 405 -5.73 6.38 26.79
CA ILE A 405 -5.53 5.06 26.18
C ILE A 405 -6.88 4.41 25.87
N LEU A 406 -7.80 4.41 26.83
CA LEU A 406 -9.14 3.84 26.64
C LEU A 406 -9.88 4.54 25.48
N LEU A 407 -9.83 5.88 25.44
CA LEU A 407 -10.42 6.65 24.33
C LEU A 407 -9.73 6.35 22.99
N GLY A 408 -8.40 6.19 22.98
CA GLY A 408 -7.64 5.83 21.79
C GLY A 408 -8.00 4.45 21.26
N ILE A 409 -8.14 3.47 22.14
CA ILE A 409 -8.58 2.10 21.79
C ILE A 409 -9.98 2.13 21.18
N VAL A 410 -10.93 2.82 21.81
CA VAL A 410 -12.30 2.95 21.28
C VAL A 410 -12.30 3.62 19.91
N ALA A 411 -11.47 4.66 19.75
CA ALA A 411 -11.35 5.35 18.46
C ALA A 411 -10.81 4.42 17.35
N ILE A 412 -9.83 3.56 17.63
CA ILE A 412 -9.30 2.58 16.68
C ILE A 412 -10.38 1.56 16.31
N ILE A 413 -11.09 1.01 17.27
CA ILE A 413 -12.16 0.02 17.03
C ILE A 413 -13.22 0.59 16.09
N ILE A 414 -13.70 1.82 16.38
CA ILE A 414 -14.68 2.49 15.53
C ILE A 414 -14.13 2.73 14.12
N LEU A 415 -12.87 3.14 14.04
CA LEU A 415 -12.23 3.42 12.76
C LEU A 415 -12.08 2.15 11.92
N LEU A 416 -11.56 1.05 12.48
CA LEU A 416 -11.40 -0.22 11.78
C LEU A 416 -12.76 -0.83 11.39
N TRP A 417 -13.78 -0.65 12.21
CA TRP A 417 -15.15 -1.03 11.85
C TRP A 417 -15.65 -0.28 10.60
N ILE A 418 -15.40 1.04 10.53
CA ILE A 418 -15.74 1.84 9.34
C ILE A 418 -14.91 1.40 8.12
N VAL A 419 -13.62 1.10 8.33
CA VAL A 419 -12.70 0.61 7.28
C VAL A 419 -13.21 -0.70 6.69
N ASN A 420 -13.54 -1.69 7.53
CA ASN A 420 -14.05 -2.97 7.08
C ASN A 420 -15.40 -2.85 6.34
N LEU A 421 -16.25 -1.90 6.76
CA LEU A 421 -17.50 -1.59 6.04
C LEU A 421 -17.27 -1.02 4.63
N LEU A 422 -16.18 -0.28 4.42
CA LEU A 422 -15.90 0.39 3.13
C LEU A 422 -15.03 -0.46 2.18
N ILE A 423 -14.18 -1.32 2.72
CA ILE A 423 -13.12 -2.01 1.96
C ILE A 423 -13.19 -3.54 2.12
N GLY A 424 -14.03 -4.07 3.03
CA GLY A 424 -14.06 -5.50 3.34
C GLY A 424 -14.18 -6.41 2.11
N ASP A 425 -14.94 -6.00 1.11
CA ASP A 425 -15.14 -6.75 -0.14
C ASP A 425 -13.90 -6.75 -1.06
N MET A 426 -12.98 -5.78 -0.88
CA MET A 426 -11.79 -5.63 -1.74
C MET A 426 -10.58 -6.47 -1.31
N MET A 427 -10.55 -6.93 -0.05
CA MET A 427 -9.38 -7.63 0.51
C MET A 427 -9.59 -9.15 0.53
N GLU A 428 -10.28 -9.70 -0.46
CA GLU A 428 -10.50 -11.15 -0.63
C GLU A 428 -10.95 -11.88 0.66
N GLY A 429 -11.80 -11.21 1.47
CA GLY A 429 -12.26 -11.76 2.73
C GLY A 429 -11.28 -11.58 3.91
N THR A 430 -10.21 -10.80 3.74
CA THR A 430 -9.32 -10.43 4.85
C THR A 430 -9.81 -9.13 5.47
N GLU A 431 -10.28 -9.18 6.70
CA GLU A 431 -10.69 -8.00 7.45
C GLU A 431 -9.51 -7.30 8.12
N PHE A 432 -9.58 -5.97 8.26
CA PHE A 432 -8.66 -5.23 9.12
C PHE A 432 -8.86 -5.64 10.57
N VAL A 433 -7.81 -6.21 11.15
CA VAL A 433 -7.84 -6.77 12.49
C VAL A 433 -7.42 -5.74 13.52
N TYR A 434 -8.20 -5.64 14.60
CA TYR A 434 -7.79 -4.87 15.76
C TYR A 434 -6.61 -5.57 16.46
N ASN A 435 -5.43 -4.96 16.39
CA ASN A 435 -4.24 -5.45 17.09
C ASN A 435 -3.51 -4.28 17.77
N VAL A 436 -3.68 -4.17 19.10
CA VAL A 436 -2.93 -3.20 19.92
C VAL A 436 -2.12 -3.96 20.96
N PRO A 437 -0.90 -4.39 20.62
CA PRO A 437 -0.06 -5.15 21.53
C PRO A 437 0.30 -4.32 22.78
N GLY A 438 0.56 -5.01 23.90
CA GLY A 438 0.95 -4.35 25.15
C GLY A 438 2.14 -3.39 25.00
N MET A 439 3.04 -3.65 24.04
CA MET A 439 4.17 -2.78 23.72
C MET A 439 3.72 -1.43 23.14
N ALA A 440 2.71 -1.39 22.27
CA ALA A 440 2.16 -0.14 21.73
C ALA A 440 1.51 0.70 22.84
N ILE A 441 0.82 0.06 23.77
CA ILE A 441 0.28 0.72 24.98
C ILE A 441 1.41 1.27 25.84
N LEU A 442 2.45 0.48 26.10
CA LEU A 442 3.62 0.91 26.88
C LEU A 442 4.32 2.12 26.24
N ILE A 443 4.55 2.08 24.94
CA ILE A 443 5.12 3.20 24.18
C ILE A 443 4.24 4.45 24.32
N SER A 444 2.92 4.30 24.22
CA SER A 444 1.96 5.40 24.39
C SER A 444 2.01 6.01 25.80
N VAL A 445 2.14 5.19 26.84
CA VAL A 445 2.33 5.64 28.23
C VAL A 445 3.63 6.43 28.38
N VAL A 446 4.74 5.88 27.86
CA VAL A 446 6.08 6.52 27.95
C VAL A 446 6.09 7.85 27.22
N ILE A 447 5.62 7.90 25.98
CA ILE A 447 5.57 9.13 25.18
C ILE A 447 4.69 10.18 25.85
N SER A 448 3.50 9.79 26.35
CA SER A 448 2.62 10.72 27.06
C SER A 448 3.24 11.21 28.36
N GLY A 449 3.94 10.35 29.10
CA GLY A 449 4.70 10.71 30.30
C GLY A 449 5.81 11.74 29.99
N ILE A 450 6.58 11.51 28.93
CA ILE A 450 7.62 12.46 28.45
C ILE A 450 6.98 13.78 28.05
N THR A 451 5.88 13.76 27.32
CA THR A 451 5.14 14.94 26.88
C THR A 451 4.68 15.79 28.06
N ILE A 452 4.11 15.17 29.11
CA ILE A 452 3.70 15.85 30.33
C ILE A 452 4.91 16.45 31.06
N PHE A 453 5.98 15.67 31.20
CA PHE A 453 7.20 16.10 31.86
C PHE A 453 7.82 17.33 31.17
N LEU A 454 8.00 17.29 29.87
CA LEU A 454 8.51 18.41 29.06
C LEU A 454 7.61 19.64 29.17
N SER A 455 6.30 19.45 29.19
CA SER A 455 5.32 20.52 29.30
C SER A 455 5.35 21.20 30.66
N CYS A 456 5.60 20.47 31.74
CA CYS A 456 5.66 20.96 33.09
C CYS A 456 7.02 21.59 33.44
N LEU A 457 8.11 21.20 32.76
CA LEU A 457 9.48 21.55 33.16
C LEU A 457 9.72 23.07 33.17
N ILE A 458 9.33 23.75 32.09
CA ILE A 458 9.54 25.23 32.00
C ILE A 458 8.66 26.00 32.99
N PRO A 459 7.36 25.72 33.16
CA PRO A 459 6.56 26.31 34.24
C PRO A 459 7.13 26.06 35.64
N ALA A 460 7.61 24.83 35.90
CA ALA A 460 8.19 24.48 37.20
C ALA A 460 9.48 25.27 37.51
N ILE A 461 10.35 25.46 36.52
CA ILE A 461 11.55 26.29 36.67
C ILE A 461 11.16 27.74 36.92
N LYS A 462 10.13 28.27 36.22
CA LYS A 462 9.64 29.63 36.46
C LYS A 462 9.09 29.81 37.88
N ALA A 463 8.24 28.85 38.33
CA ALA A 463 7.68 28.88 39.68
C ALA A 463 8.77 28.93 40.77
N SER A 464 9.84 28.15 40.60
CA SER A 464 10.97 28.09 41.56
C SER A 464 11.85 29.34 41.64
N LYS A 465 11.76 30.22 40.66
CA LYS A 465 12.56 31.46 40.56
C LYS A 465 11.81 32.72 41.00
N ILE A 466 10.58 32.59 41.49
CA ILE A 466 9.75 33.73 41.91
C ILE A 466 10.28 34.27 43.26
N PRO A 467 10.66 35.57 43.38
CA PRO A 467 11.07 36.16 44.65
C PRO A 467 9.88 36.24 45.62
N PRO A 468 10.02 35.86 46.90
CA PRO A 468 8.91 35.88 47.88
C PRO A 468 8.23 37.23 48.00
N ILE A 469 9.01 38.30 48.06
CA ILE A 469 8.52 39.68 48.26
C ILE A 469 7.66 40.13 47.05
N GLU A 470 8.13 39.87 45.83
CA GLU A 470 7.39 40.22 44.60
C GLU A 470 6.09 39.44 44.50
N ALA A 471 6.14 38.13 44.87
CA ALA A 471 4.97 37.24 44.84
C ALA A 471 3.87 37.66 45.82
N ILE A 472 4.23 38.07 47.03
CA ILE A 472 3.29 38.50 48.09
C ILE A 472 2.70 39.89 47.77
N ARG A 473 3.52 40.82 47.26
CA ARG A 473 3.08 42.16 46.88
C ARG A 473 2.20 42.19 45.63
N GLY A 474 2.22 41.15 44.81
CA GLY A 474 1.47 41.10 43.56
C GLY A 474 1.97 42.09 42.50
N THR A 475 3.21 42.58 42.62
CA THR A 475 3.80 43.60 41.75
C THR A 475 4.43 43.02 40.46
N ASP A 476 4.46 41.68 40.34
CA ASP A 476 5.13 40.96 39.22
C ASP A 476 4.43 41.13 37.87
N ASP A 477 3.23 41.71 37.85
CA ASP A 477 2.43 41.77 36.64
C ASP A 477 2.67 42.99 35.76
N ILE A 478 3.43 44.02 36.21
CA ILE A 478 3.55 45.26 35.48
C ILE A 478 4.98 45.78 35.46
N LYS A 479 5.87 45.13 34.73
CA LYS A 479 7.09 45.85 34.25
C LYS A 479 6.69 46.68 33.02
N ILE A 480 6.06 47.81 33.25
CA ILE A 480 5.79 48.79 32.20
C ILE A 480 7.12 49.45 31.84
N LYS A 481 7.71 49.08 30.71
CA LYS A 481 8.64 49.97 30.03
C LYS A 481 7.85 51.22 29.64
N THR A 482 8.31 52.39 30.03
CA THR A 482 7.71 53.74 29.84
C THR A 482 7.45 54.15 28.39
N ARG A 483 7.56 53.25 27.42
CA ARG A 483 7.24 53.47 26.02
C ARG A 483 5.74 53.52 25.83
N LYS A 484 5.20 54.64 25.35
CA LYS A 484 3.77 54.80 24.95
C LYS A 484 3.36 53.67 24.04
N ILE A 485 2.38 52.86 24.51
CA ILE A 485 1.81 51.76 23.68
C ILE A 485 0.98 52.40 22.57
N LYS A 486 1.55 52.50 21.38
CA LYS A 486 0.84 53.03 20.19
C LYS A 486 -0.14 51.97 19.66
N THR A 487 -1.37 52.37 19.35
CA THR A 487 -2.40 51.57 18.65
C THR A 487 -2.48 52.05 17.22
N SER A 488 -2.76 51.14 16.29
CA SER A 488 -2.96 51.47 14.87
C SER A 488 -4.20 52.36 14.72
N LYS A 489 -4.13 53.35 13.83
CA LYS A 489 -5.28 54.18 13.44
C LYS A 489 -6.41 53.31 12.85
N LEU A 490 -6.05 52.23 12.16
CA LEU A 490 -6.97 51.23 11.60
C LEU A 490 -7.78 50.49 12.69
N THR A 491 -7.13 50.08 13.79
CA THR A 491 -7.82 49.45 14.94
C THR A 491 -8.87 50.40 15.57
N LYS A 492 -8.59 51.69 15.63
CA LYS A 492 -9.52 52.68 16.13
C LYS A 492 -10.71 52.86 15.16
N LYS A 493 -10.41 52.90 13.84
CA LYS A 493 -11.44 53.11 12.81
C LYS A 493 -12.40 51.89 12.67
N LEU A 494 -11.87 50.67 12.72
CA LEU A 494 -12.65 49.44 12.52
C LEU A 494 -13.36 48.98 13.80
N PHE A 495 -12.74 49.09 14.97
CA PHE A 495 -13.20 48.44 16.20
C PHE A 495 -13.55 49.42 17.33
N GLY A 496 -13.39 50.72 17.10
CA GLY A 496 -13.72 51.78 18.08
C GLY A 496 -12.87 51.74 19.36
N ILE A 497 -13.38 52.28 20.45
CA ILE A 497 -12.70 52.38 21.76
C ILE A 497 -12.44 50.99 22.36
N GLY A 498 -13.41 50.06 22.24
CA GLY A 498 -13.27 48.67 22.71
C GLY A 498 -12.09 47.94 22.06
N GLY A 499 -11.87 48.13 20.74
CA GLY A 499 -10.72 47.56 20.03
C GLY A 499 -9.37 48.16 20.43
N VAL A 500 -9.34 49.47 20.74
CA VAL A 500 -8.15 50.16 21.26
C VAL A 500 -7.77 49.63 22.63
N ILE A 501 -8.75 49.43 23.54
CA ILE A 501 -8.51 48.86 24.86
C ILE A 501 -8.02 47.41 24.74
N ALA A 502 -8.68 46.57 23.90
CA ALA A 502 -8.27 45.20 23.64
C ALA A 502 -6.82 45.13 23.11
N SER A 503 -6.47 45.93 22.09
CA SER A 503 -5.14 45.99 21.51
C SER A 503 -4.05 46.45 22.52
N LYS A 504 -4.36 47.44 23.35
CA LYS A 504 -3.45 47.88 24.39
C LYS A 504 -3.24 46.79 25.46
N ASN A 505 -4.28 46.11 25.85
CA ASN A 505 -4.22 45.00 26.79
C ASN A 505 -3.35 43.85 26.28
N LEU A 506 -3.50 43.45 25.03
CA LEU A 506 -2.67 42.41 24.39
C LEU A 506 -1.19 42.82 24.33
N LYS A 507 -0.92 44.10 24.01
CA LYS A 507 0.47 44.64 23.98
C LYS A 507 1.10 44.75 25.38
N ARG A 508 0.29 44.96 26.41
CA ARG A 508 0.72 44.99 27.81
C ARG A 508 1.14 43.60 28.30
N ASN A 509 0.38 42.57 27.91
CA ASN A 509 0.57 41.17 28.35
C ASN A 509 1.32 40.31 27.33
N ARG A 510 2.33 40.83 26.67
CA ARG A 510 3.04 40.20 25.54
C ARG A 510 3.46 38.75 25.75
N LYS A 511 3.95 38.38 26.93
CA LYS A 511 4.46 37.02 27.21
C LYS A 511 3.35 35.98 27.19
N LYS A 512 2.22 36.23 27.86
CA LYS A 512 1.04 35.33 27.88
C LYS A 512 0.38 35.25 26.50
N TYR A 513 0.22 36.44 25.87
CA TYR A 513 -0.31 36.54 24.52
C TYR A 513 0.48 35.74 23.49
N ARG A 514 1.81 35.84 23.51
CA ARG A 514 2.71 35.14 22.58
C ARG A 514 2.58 33.59 22.69
N THR A 515 2.45 33.04 23.90
CA THR A 515 2.34 31.62 24.12
C THR A 515 1.06 31.06 23.49
N THR A 516 -0.08 31.76 23.64
CA THR A 516 -1.36 31.37 23.03
C THR A 516 -1.33 31.48 21.51
N VAL A 517 -0.78 32.60 20.99
CA VAL A 517 -0.65 32.78 19.53
C VAL A 517 0.24 31.67 18.92
N VAL A 518 1.38 31.33 19.54
CA VAL A 518 2.24 30.25 19.03
C VAL A 518 1.52 28.91 19.01
N SER A 519 0.74 28.57 20.05
CA SER A 519 -0.03 27.33 20.07
C SER A 519 -1.06 27.26 18.93
N LEU A 520 -1.75 28.38 18.67
CA LEU A 520 -2.71 28.46 17.55
C LEU A 520 -2.02 28.43 16.19
N VAL A 521 -0.88 29.10 16.04
CA VAL A 521 -0.05 29.08 14.82
C VAL A 521 0.33 27.63 14.48
N VAL A 522 0.82 26.87 15.46
CA VAL A 522 1.19 25.46 15.27
C VAL A 522 -0.02 24.64 14.81
N SER A 523 -1.18 24.80 15.45
CA SER A 523 -2.40 24.06 15.05
C SER A 523 -2.84 24.42 13.63
N ILE A 524 -2.81 25.70 13.24
CA ILE A 524 -3.18 26.16 11.89
C ILE A 524 -2.19 25.61 10.85
N SER A 525 -0.88 25.71 11.15
CA SER A 525 0.15 25.23 10.23
C SER A 525 0.06 23.71 9.99
N ILE A 526 -0.21 22.92 11.03
CA ILE A 526 -0.40 21.47 10.93
C ILE A 526 -1.66 21.17 10.12
N PHE A 527 -2.76 21.91 10.37
CA PHE A 527 -4.00 21.75 9.59
C PHE A 527 -3.74 21.93 8.08
N ILE A 528 -3.07 23.03 7.70
CA ILE A 528 -2.78 23.32 6.29
C ILE A 528 -1.87 22.22 5.69
N ALA A 529 -0.79 21.84 6.40
CA ALA A 529 0.13 20.81 5.92
C ALA A 529 -0.55 19.47 5.70
N LEU A 530 -1.39 19.01 6.65
CA LEU A 530 -2.12 17.75 6.52
C LEU A 530 -3.19 17.80 5.43
N SER A 531 -3.91 18.94 5.29
CA SER A 531 -4.87 19.10 4.19
C SER A 531 -4.18 19.07 2.83
N SER A 532 -3.01 19.70 2.70
CA SER A 532 -2.22 19.64 1.46
C SER A 532 -1.73 18.23 1.17
N PHE A 533 -1.25 17.50 2.17
CA PHE A 533 -0.86 16.09 2.00
C PHE A 533 -2.01 15.26 1.44
N LEU A 534 -3.21 15.44 1.98
CA LEU A 534 -4.40 14.73 1.49
C LEU A 534 -4.72 15.09 0.04
N THR A 535 -4.68 16.39 -0.29
CA THR A 535 -4.97 16.88 -1.64
C THR A 535 -3.97 16.33 -2.67
N TYR A 536 -2.67 16.37 -2.35
CA TYR A 536 -1.65 15.81 -3.24
C TYR A 536 -1.76 14.28 -3.37
N GLY A 537 -2.07 13.57 -2.29
CA GLY A 537 -2.35 12.13 -2.33
C GLY A 537 -3.56 11.80 -3.22
N GLN A 538 -4.63 12.60 -3.16
CA GLN A 538 -5.79 12.44 -4.04
C GLN A 538 -5.46 12.69 -5.51
N MET A 539 -4.63 13.69 -5.80
CA MET A 539 -4.19 13.96 -7.18
C MET A 539 -3.32 12.84 -7.73
N MET A 540 -2.40 12.32 -6.90
CA MET A 540 -1.53 11.22 -7.29
C MET A 540 -2.31 9.97 -7.72
N THR A 541 -3.40 9.67 -7.03
CA THR A 541 -4.23 8.49 -7.32
C THR A 541 -5.32 8.77 -8.36
N GLY A 542 -5.83 9.99 -8.44
CA GLY A 542 -6.91 10.38 -9.37
C GLY A 542 -6.49 10.50 -10.83
N SER A 543 -5.21 10.77 -11.10
CA SER A 543 -4.71 11.06 -12.44
C SER A 543 -4.71 9.86 -13.40
N TYR A 544 -4.69 8.63 -12.88
CA TYR A 544 -4.58 7.43 -13.73
C TYR A 544 -5.89 6.94 -14.35
N TYR A 545 -7.06 7.22 -13.74
CA TYR A 545 -8.33 6.61 -14.17
C TYR A 545 -9.48 7.60 -14.40
N THR A 546 -9.30 8.89 -14.04
CA THR A 546 -10.39 9.87 -14.12
C THR A 546 -10.48 10.59 -15.45
N ASP A 547 -9.42 10.58 -16.25
CA ASP A 547 -9.34 11.30 -17.53
C ASP A 547 -9.57 10.40 -18.75
N LEU A 548 -9.91 9.11 -18.54
CA LEU A 548 -10.20 8.19 -19.63
C LEU A 548 -11.63 8.38 -20.12
N SER A 549 -11.81 8.35 -21.44
CA SER A 549 -13.12 8.46 -22.09
C SER A 549 -13.91 7.13 -22.09
N TYR A 550 -13.37 6.07 -21.47
CA TYR A 550 -13.95 4.74 -21.41
C TYR A 550 -13.79 4.13 -20.00
N ASN A 551 -14.60 3.12 -19.73
CA ASN A 551 -14.62 2.46 -18.41
C ASN A 551 -14.52 0.93 -18.46
N ILE A 552 -14.54 0.34 -19.65
CA ILE A 552 -14.24 -1.07 -19.89
C ILE A 552 -13.25 -1.17 -21.04
N ALA A 553 -12.20 -1.98 -20.89
CA ALA A 553 -11.31 -2.40 -21.94
C ALA A 553 -11.42 -3.90 -22.18
N VAL A 554 -11.43 -4.31 -23.43
CA VAL A 554 -11.41 -5.71 -23.86
C VAL A 554 -10.24 -5.87 -24.82
N ASN A 555 -9.23 -6.62 -24.41
CA ASN A 555 -8.11 -6.98 -25.26
C ASN A 555 -8.36 -8.35 -25.89
N GLY A 556 -8.04 -8.51 -27.15
CA GLY A 556 -8.37 -9.71 -27.91
C GLY A 556 -9.76 -9.66 -28.53
N GLY A 557 -10.12 -10.68 -29.26
CA GLY A 557 -11.38 -10.78 -29.98
C GLY A 557 -11.28 -10.39 -31.45
N ASN A 558 -12.37 -10.56 -32.17
CA ASN A 558 -12.47 -10.35 -33.61
C ASN A 558 -13.57 -9.33 -33.94
N GLU A 559 -13.66 -8.94 -35.21
CA GLU A 559 -14.66 -7.98 -35.70
C GLU A 559 -16.10 -8.38 -35.37
N ALA A 560 -16.42 -9.69 -35.45
CA ALA A 560 -17.78 -10.19 -35.13
C ALA A 560 -18.14 -9.96 -33.65
N LEU A 561 -17.17 -10.08 -32.73
CA LEU A 561 -17.36 -9.73 -31.33
C LEU A 561 -17.69 -8.24 -31.17
N TYR A 562 -16.90 -7.38 -31.83
CA TYR A 562 -17.05 -5.94 -31.71
C TYR A 562 -18.38 -5.47 -32.29
N GLU A 563 -18.83 -6.02 -33.44
CA GLU A 563 -20.14 -5.75 -34.01
C GLU A 563 -21.29 -6.21 -33.07
N LYS A 564 -21.16 -7.38 -32.47
CA LYS A 564 -22.13 -7.88 -31.50
C LYS A 564 -22.25 -6.98 -30.29
N ILE A 565 -21.16 -6.52 -29.74
CA ILE A 565 -21.12 -5.61 -28.57
C ILE A 565 -21.71 -4.25 -28.93
N ALA A 566 -21.44 -3.73 -30.14
CA ALA A 566 -22.00 -2.46 -30.62
C ALA A 566 -23.52 -2.40 -30.60
N THR A 567 -24.20 -3.54 -30.69
CA THR A 567 -25.66 -3.62 -30.62
C THR A 567 -26.25 -3.58 -29.19
N TRP A 568 -25.44 -3.62 -28.17
CA TRP A 568 -25.92 -3.70 -26.79
C TRP A 568 -26.43 -2.35 -26.28
N SER A 569 -27.54 -2.39 -25.55
CA SER A 569 -28.06 -1.24 -24.83
C SER A 569 -27.17 -0.92 -23.61
N GLY A 570 -27.03 0.35 -23.29
CA GLY A 570 -26.26 0.81 -22.13
C GLY A 570 -24.80 1.18 -22.46
N ILE A 571 -24.44 1.21 -23.74
CA ILE A 571 -23.15 1.71 -24.25
C ILE A 571 -23.38 3.13 -24.78
N ASN A 572 -22.60 4.12 -24.30
CA ASN A 572 -22.63 5.50 -24.77
C ASN A 572 -21.79 5.65 -26.04
N SER A 573 -20.57 5.11 -26.03
CA SER A 573 -19.62 5.09 -27.13
C SER A 573 -18.67 3.91 -26.99
N TYR A 574 -18.08 3.49 -28.10
CA TYR A 574 -17.06 2.46 -28.13
C TYR A 574 -16.05 2.76 -29.26
N SER A 575 -14.85 2.27 -29.09
CA SER A 575 -13.80 2.28 -30.10
C SER A 575 -13.13 0.92 -30.11
N TYR A 576 -12.99 0.30 -31.28
CA TYR A 576 -12.06 -0.80 -31.43
C TYR A 576 -10.95 -0.45 -32.40
N SER A 577 -9.78 -1.02 -32.17
CA SER A 577 -8.61 -0.72 -32.96
C SER A 577 -7.72 -1.95 -33.09
N TYR A 578 -7.01 -2.01 -34.22
CA TYR A 578 -5.94 -2.95 -34.48
C TYR A 578 -4.63 -2.19 -34.54
N GLN A 579 -3.53 -2.86 -34.29
CA GLN A 579 -2.19 -2.26 -34.33
C GLN A 579 -1.28 -3.02 -35.29
N THR A 580 -0.42 -2.26 -35.97
CA THR A 580 0.73 -2.79 -36.67
C THR A 580 1.92 -1.85 -36.47
N SER A 581 3.11 -2.34 -36.68
CA SER A 581 4.32 -1.54 -36.55
C SER A 581 4.89 -1.12 -37.92
N ALA A 582 5.53 0.02 -37.94
CA ALA A 582 6.33 0.48 -39.08
C ALA A 582 7.65 1.02 -38.55
N GLU A 583 8.66 1.02 -39.37
CA GLU A 583 9.96 1.61 -39.09
C GLU A 583 10.16 2.91 -39.84
N ILE A 584 10.82 3.86 -39.21
CA ILE A 584 11.10 5.19 -39.77
C ILE A 584 12.57 5.49 -39.64
N ASP A 585 13.18 5.96 -40.75
CA ASP A 585 14.58 6.40 -40.76
C ASP A 585 14.75 7.64 -39.87
N VAL A 586 15.45 7.46 -38.74
CA VAL A 586 15.72 8.51 -37.75
C VAL A 586 16.59 9.63 -38.29
N ASN A 587 17.49 9.33 -39.26
CA ASN A 587 18.37 10.33 -39.86
C ASN A 587 17.59 11.31 -40.73
N LYS A 588 16.49 10.83 -41.36
CA LYS A 588 15.65 11.61 -42.26
C LYS A 588 14.56 12.38 -41.54
N TYR A 589 13.92 11.76 -40.57
CA TYR A 589 12.72 12.29 -39.92
C TYR A 589 12.84 12.52 -38.40
N GLY A 590 13.94 12.04 -37.79
CA GLY A 590 14.11 12.13 -36.32
C GLY A 590 14.51 13.53 -35.85
N THR A 591 14.01 13.93 -34.70
CA THR A 591 14.50 15.11 -33.96
C THR A 591 15.89 14.84 -33.34
N ASP A 592 16.54 15.89 -32.85
CA ASP A 592 17.81 15.73 -32.10
C ASP A 592 17.61 14.86 -30.86
N PHE A 593 16.45 14.98 -30.18
CA PHE A 593 16.08 14.13 -29.04
C PHE A 593 15.98 12.66 -29.47
N ALA A 594 15.27 12.35 -30.54
CA ALA A 594 15.11 10.97 -31.01
C ALA A 594 16.45 10.32 -31.38
N LYS A 595 17.39 11.09 -31.95
CA LYS A 595 18.75 10.63 -32.27
C LYS A 595 19.57 10.34 -31.01
N GLU A 596 19.48 11.23 -30.02
CA GLU A 596 20.17 11.06 -28.72
C GLU A 596 19.64 9.83 -27.95
N GLU A 597 18.31 9.62 -27.92
CA GLU A 597 17.69 8.45 -27.28
C GLU A 597 18.12 7.14 -27.96
N LEU A 598 18.15 7.11 -29.28
CA LEU A 598 18.59 5.94 -30.05
C LEU A 598 20.06 5.60 -29.79
N GLU A 599 20.93 6.61 -29.72
CA GLU A 599 22.35 6.43 -29.41
C GLU A 599 22.57 5.95 -27.96
N ASN A 600 21.81 6.48 -27.00
CA ASN A 600 21.85 6.04 -25.62
C ASN A 600 21.44 4.56 -25.48
N LYS A 601 20.40 4.15 -26.19
CA LYS A 601 19.96 2.75 -26.23
C LYS A 601 21.01 1.84 -26.81
N LYS A 602 21.60 2.24 -27.92
CA LYS A 602 22.68 1.49 -28.55
C LYS A 602 23.84 1.24 -27.59
N GLN A 603 24.25 2.25 -26.81
CA GLN A 603 25.27 2.09 -25.77
C GLN A 603 24.89 1.10 -24.69
N ILE A 604 23.64 1.15 -24.21
CA ILE A 604 23.13 0.20 -23.18
C ILE A 604 23.14 -1.23 -23.72
N TYR A 605 22.65 -1.45 -24.93
CA TYR A 605 22.66 -2.77 -25.56
C TYR A 605 24.06 -3.31 -25.88
N GLU A 606 24.99 -2.45 -26.25
CA GLU A 606 26.38 -2.84 -26.48
C GLU A 606 27.11 -3.21 -25.18
N GLU A 607 26.77 -2.60 -24.05
CA GLU A 607 27.30 -2.95 -22.71
C GLU A 607 26.73 -4.25 -22.13
N ASP A 608 25.43 -4.51 -22.32
CA ASP A 608 24.75 -5.68 -21.76
C ASP A 608 24.88 -6.96 -22.60
N PHE A 609 25.05 -6.85 -23.91
CA PHE A 609 25.10 -7.97 -24.86
C PHE A 609 26.44 -8.06 -25.62
N GLN A 610 27.52 -8.36 -24.88
CA GLN A 610 28.87 -8.49 -25.49
C GLN A 610 29.06 -9.65 -26.48
N GLU A 611 28.13 -10.56 -26.69
CA GLU A 611 28.23 -11.65 -27.67
C GLU A 611 26.87 -11.90 -28.34
N ASN A 612 26.83 -11.77 -29.67
CA ASN A 612 25.79 -12.28 -30.59
C ASN A 612 24.53 -11.45 -30.88
N VAL A 613 24.54 -10.16 -30.79
CA VAL A 613 23.50 -9.40 -31.50
C VAL A 613 23.95 -9.18 -32.94
N GLY A 614 23.41 -10.01 -33.84
CA GLY A 614 23.57 -9.78 -35.28
C GLY A 614 23.14 -8.35 -35.63
N LYS A 615 23.79 -7.75 -36.64
CA LYS A 615 23.61 -6.40 -37.16
C LYS A 615 22.14 -5.92 -37.12
N TYR A 616 21.67 -5.43 -36.00
CA TYR A 616 20.52 -4.54 -36.00
C TYR A 616 21.03 -3.15 -36.44
N GLU A 617 20.57 -2.65 -37.54
CA GLU A 617 20.81 -1.28 -37.96
C GLU A 617 19.98 -0.37 -37.07
N TYR A 618 20.60 0.19 -36.03
CA TYR A 618 20.02 1.14 -35.07
C TYR A 618 19.77 2.53 -35.68
N ASN A 619 19.25 2.58 -36.90
CA ASN A 619 18.94 3.82 -37.62
C ASN A 619 17.45 4.05 -37.78
N THR A 620 16.62 3.14 -37.23
CA THR A 620 15.16 3.20 -37.35
C THR A 620 14.50 3.44 -36.00
N LEU A 621 13.40 4.20 -36.01
CA LEU A 621 12.46 4.37 -34.93
C LEU A 621 11.19 3.60 -35.22
N GLY A 622 10.64 2.91 -34.22
CA GLY A 622 9.34 2.28 -34.34
C GLY A 622 8.21 3.32 -34.39
N LEU A 623 7.25 3.13 -35.29
CA LEU A 623 5.98 3.86 -35.33
C LEU A 623 4.84 2.87 -35.19
N THR A 624 4.01 2.99 -34.14
CA THR A 624 2.82 2.16 -34.02
C THR A 624 1.69 2.76 -34.85
N ILE A 625 1.22 2.02 -35.84
CA ILE A 625 0.06 2.41 -36.64
C ILE A 625 -1.20 1.80 -36.02
N VAL A 626 -2.13 2.66 -35.64
CA VAL A 626 -3.39 2.28 -34.98
C VAL A 626 -4.53 2.49 -35.96
N MET A 627 -5.15 1.40 -36.37
CA MET A 627 -6.31 1.41 -37.24
C MET A 627 -7.58 1.41 -36.37
N VAL A 628 -8.29 2.52 -36.38
CA VAL A 628 -9.48 2.75 -35.55
C VAL A 628 -10.74 2.52 -36.37
N ASN A 629 -11.76 1.92 -35.80
CA ASN A 629 -13.03 1.69 -36.48
C ASN A 629 -13.64 2.99 -37.04
N ASN A 630 -14.23 2.87 -38.21
CA ASN A 630 -14.67 4.00 -39.05
C ASN A 630 -15.60 5.00 -38.33
N ASP A 631 -16.56 4.52 -37.59
CA ASP A 631 -17.56 5.37 -36.93
C ASP A 631 -16.95 6.19 -35.80
N TYR A 632 -16.07 5.59 -35.00
CA TYR A 632 -15.36 6.33 -33.97
C TYR A 632 -14.30 7.27 -34.57
N PHE A 633 -13.57 6.83 -35.60
CA PHE A 633 -12.53 7.64 -36.25
C PHE A 633 -13.12 8.91 -36.89
N LYS A 634 -14.31 8.85 -37.52
CA LYS A 634 -15.04 10.02 -38.02
C LYS A 634 -15.32 11.03 -36.89
N SER A 635 -15.78 10.53 -35.75
CA SER A 635 -16.07 11.37 -34.59
C SER A 635 -14.79 12.01 -34.03
N TYR A 636 -13.70 11.26 -33.99
CA TYR A 636 -12.37 11.74 -33.57
C TYR A 636 -11.82 12.80 -34.52
N VAL A 637 -11.87 12.58 -35.85
CA VAL A 637 -11.47 13.57 -36.86
C VAL A 637 -12.27 14.86 -36.72
N LYS A 638 -13.56 14.77 -36.48
CA LYS A 638 -14.45 15.90 -36.25
C LYS A 638 -14.09 16.66 -34.98
N SER A 639 -13.81 15.99 -33.87
CA SER A 639 -13.40 16.63 -32.61
C SER A 639 -12.13 17.46 -32.79
N LEU A 640 -11.24 17.01 -33.67
CA LEU A 640 -10.02 17.74 -34.07
C LEU A 640 -10.27 18.92 -35.03
N GLY A 641 -11.52 19.20 -35.40
CA GLY A 641 -11.90 20.30 -36.31
C GLY A 641 -11.58 20.05 -37.79
N MET A 642 -11.43 18.77 -38.19
CA MET A 642 -11.13 18.36 -39.57
C MET A 642 -12.40 17.97 -40.35
N ASN A 643 -12.29 17.81 -41.67
CA ASN A 643 -13.43 17.47 -42.51
C ASN A 643 -13.70 15.98 -42.53
N GLU A 644 -14.88 15.54 -42.14
CA GLU A 644 -15.31 14.16 -42.09
C GLU A 644 -15.43 13.44 -43.44
N LYS A 645 -15.55 14.21 -44.59
CA LYS A 645 -15.80 13.59 -45.89
C LYS A 645 -14.64 12.74 -46.41
N ASP A 646 -13.41 13.06 -45.96
CA ASP A 646 -12.19 12.40 -46.46
C ASP A 646 -11.49 11.58 -45.36
N TYR A 647 -12.26 11.11 -44.36
CA TYR A 647 -11.68 10.46 -43.19
C TYR A 647 -10.81 9.24 -43.49
N SER A 648 -11.12 8.47 -44.59
CA SER A 648 -10.36 7.26 -44.97
C SER A 648 -8.94 7.57 -45.47
N ASN A 649 -8.64 8.82 -45.80
CA ASN A 649 -7.30 9.26 -46.25
C ASN A 649 -6.58 10.14 -45.23
N ILE A 650 -7.11 10.21 -44.02
CA ILE A 650 -6.54 11.03 -42.93
C ILE A 650 -5.60 10.16 -42.09
N ALA A 651 -4.37 10.63 -41.90
CA ALA A 651 -3.41 10.07 -40.96
C ALA A 651 -3.04 11.16 -39.95
N ILE A 652 -3.20 10.83 -38.66
CA ILE A 652 -2.97 11.76 -37.55
C ILE A 652 -1.81 11.25 -36.71
N LEU A 653 -0.76 12.07 -36.61
CA LEU A 653 0.45 11.75 -35.87
C LEU A 653 0.34 12.27 -34.44
N GLY A 654 0.55 11.38 -33.48
CA GLY A 654 0.74 11.65 -32.05
C GLY A 654 2.14 11.21 -31.65
N ASP A 655 3.10 12.16 -31.66
CA ASP A 655 4.52 11.90 -31.41
C ASP A 655 5.03 12.49 -30.09
N ASP A 656 4.13 13.04 -29.27
CA ASP A 656 4.43 13.59 -27.95
C ASP A 656 4.73 12.45 -26.97
N MET A 657 5.92 12.49 -26.41
CA MET A 657 6.37 11.58 -25.36
C MET A 657 6.68 12.34 -24.09
N MET A 658 6.28 11.77 -22.97
CA MET A 658 6.66 12.30 -21.67
C MET A 658 8.03 11.74 -21.25
N HIS A 659 9.10 12.48 -21.55
CA HIS A 659 10.45 12.14 -21.12
C HIS A 659 10.67 12.47 -19.65
N TYR A 660 11.11 11.50 -18.88
CA TYR A 660 11.32 11.60 -17.42
C TYR A 660 12.76 12.07 -17.15
N LEU A 661 12.92 13.32 -16.69
CA LEU A 661 14.22 13.94 -16.40
C LEU A 661 14.76 13.59 -14.99
N GLY A 662 14.09 12.71 -14.25
CA GLY A 662 14.39 12.42 -12.84
C GLY A 662 13.93 13.52 -11.89
N GLN A 663 13.89 13.23 -10.58
CA GLN A 663 13.41 14.13 -9.54
C GLN A 663 11.98 14.67 -9.77
N GLY A 664 11.10 13.85 -10.39
CA GLY A 664 9.72 14.22 -10.66
C GLY A 664 9.51 15.29 -11.73
N LYS A 665 10.52 15.58 -12.53
CA LYS A 665 10.39 16.46 -13.67
C LYS A 665 10.19 15.65 -14.93
N SER A 666 9.16 15.98 -15.69
CA SER A 666 8.95 15.49 -17.04
C SER A 666 8.95 16.63 -18.03
N LYS A 667 9.28 16.32 -19.25
CA LYS A 667 9.24 17.23 -20.40
C LYS A 667 8.57 16.50 -21.57
N VAL A 668 7.67 17.16 -22.24
CA VAL A 668 7.12 16.63 -23.48
C VAL A 668 8.15 16.84 -24.58
N GLU A 669 8.59 15.76 -25.20
CA GLU A 669 9.50 15.73 -26.35
C GLU A 669 8.79 15.14 -27.54
N HIS A 670 9.32 15.43 -28.74
CA HIS A 670 8.80 14.94 -30.00
C HIS A 670 9.87 14.10 -30.69
N TYR A 671 9.46 12.97 -31.27
CA TYR A 671 10.38 12.10 -32.01
C TYR A 671 10.60 12.53 -33.46
N PHE A 672 9.57 13.10 -34.11
CA PHE A 672 9.59 13.35 -35.52
C PHE A 672 9.63 14.82 -35.86
N ASN A 673 10.51 15.18 -36.81
CA ASN A 673 10.61 16.49 -37.40
C ASN A 673 9.81 16.55 -38.72
N VAL A 674 8.50 16.33 -38.64
CA VAL A 674 7.56 16.32 -39.75
C VAL A 674 6.49 17.37 -39.49
N LYS A 675 5.96 18.00 -40.53
CA LYS A 675 4.87 18.97 -40.41
C LYS A 675 3.57 18.42 -41.01
N ALA A 676 2.45 18.93 -40.50
CA ALA A 676 1.15 18.64 -41.09
C ALA A 676 1.12 19.03 -42.59
N GLY A 677 0.69 18.09 -43.43
CA GLY A 677 0.70 18.21 -44.89
C GLY A 677 1.88 17.58 -45.59
N GLU A 678 2.98 17.28 -44.92
CA GLU A 678 4.16 16.59 -45.45
C GLU A 678 3.92 15.07 -45.50
N SER A 679 4.66 14.39 -46.41
CA SER A 679 4.66 12.94 -46.50
C SER A 679 5.88 12.35 -45.80
N MET A 680 5.64 11.31 -45.02
CA MET A 680 6.66 10.54 -44.34
C MET A 680 6.76 9.16 -44.96
N GLU A 681 7.99 8.72 -45.22
CA GLU A 681 8.29 7.38 -45.72
C GLU A 681 8.41 6.44 -44.52
N VAL A 682 7.65 5.36 -44.53
CA VAL A 682 7.63 4.32 -43.50
C VAL A 682 7.98 2.97 -44.16
N THR A 683 8.70 2.13 -43.44
CA THR A 683 8.99 0.76 -43.88
C THR A 683 8.05 -0.20 -43.11
N MET A 684 7.27 -0.98 -43.86
CA MET A 684 6.34 -1.98 -43.35
C MET A 684 6.54 -3.27 -44.13
N ASP A 685 6.76 -4.41 -43.44
CA ASP A 685 7.02 -5.70 -44.09
C ASP A 685 8.07 -5.62 -45.22
N ASP A 686 9.19 -4.94 -44.96
CA ASP A 686 10.28 -4.66 -45.91
C ASP A 686 9.89 -3.80 -47.14
N GLU A 687 8.65 -3.25 -47.19
CA GLU A 687 8.21 -2.35 -48.25
C GLU A 687 8.20 -0.88 -47.77
N GLN A 688 8.74 0.00 -48.60
CA GLN A 688 8.68 1.45 -48.35
C GLN A 688 7.33 2.00 -48.83
N LYS A 689 6.62 2.66 -47.91
CA LYS A 689 5.31 3.28 -48.19
C LYS A 689 5.34 4.76 -47.81
N GLN A 690 4.60 5.60 -48.58
CA GLN A 690 4.49 7.02 -48.32
C GLN A 690 3.17 7.33 -47.62
N ILE A 691 3.25 7.93 -46.42
CA ILE A 691 2.08 8.33 -45.63
C ILE A 691 2.08 9.87 -45.54
N LYS A 692 0.98 10.49 -45.92
CA LYS A 692 0.80 11.94 -45.81
C LYS A 692 0.23 12.26 -44.43
N ILE A 693 0.95 12.97 -43.59
CA ILE A 693 0.53 13.38 -42.27
C ILE A 693 -0.48 14.51 -42.38
N SER A 694 -1.74 14.22 -42.04
CA SER A 694 -2.84 15.19 -42.14
C SER A 694 -2.84 16.17 -40.98
N LYS A 695 -2.51 15.73 -39.78
CA LYS A 695 -2.48 16.53 -38.55
C LYS A 695 -1.47 15.94 -37.56
N ILE A 696 -0.87 16.79 -36.73
CA ILE A 696 -0.10 16.39 -35.53
C ILE A 696 -0.86 16.93 -34.31
N THR A 697 -1.07 16.09 -33.32
CA THR A 697 -1.87 16.46 -32.15
C THR A 697 -1.47 15.67 -30.91
N THR A 698 -1.69 16.28 -29.75
CA THR A 698 -1.59 15.63 -28.44
C THR A 698 -2.94 15.01 -28.01
N GLU A 699 -4.05 15.36 -28.70
CA GLU A 699 -5.36 14.74 -28.44
C GLU A 699 -5.40 13.37 -29.12
N ARG A 700 -5.67 12.33 -28.35
CA ARG A 700 -5.64 10.92 -28.79
C ARG A 700 -7.02 10.28 -28.79
N PRO A 701 -7.28 9.25 -29.62
CA PRO A 701 -8.55 8.54 -29.61
C PRO A 701 -8.70 7.69 -28.34
N MET A 702 -9.95 7.28 -28.07
CA MET A 702 -10.31 6.40 -26.94
C MET A 702 -9.42 5.14 -26.93
N GLY A 703 -8.87 4.85 -25.78
CA GLY A 703 -7.93 3.75 -25.54
C GLY A 703 -6.46 4.12 -25.61
N TYR A 704 -6.13 5.32 -26.09
CA TYR A 704 -4.75 5.80 -26.25
C TYR A 704 -4.45 7.10 -25.49
N GLU A 705 -5.38 7.63 -24.70
CA GLU A 705 -5.26 8.92 -24.01
C GLU A 705 -4.02 9.00 -23.09
N SER A 706 -3.64 7.87 -22.48
CA SER A 706 -2.50 7.78 -21.57
C SER A 706 -1.31 7.00 -22.14
N CYS A 707 -1.36 6.63 -23.42
CA CYS A 707 -0.32 5.82 -24.04
C CYS A 707 0.80 6.69 -24.60
N TYR A 708 2.00 6.46 -24.13
CA TYR A 708 3.23 7.08 -24.63
C TYR A 708 4.17 5.97 -25.05
N THR A 709 4.42 5.85 -26.37
CA THR A 709 5.41 4.89 -26.88
C THR A 709 6.62 5.62 -27.40
N GLU A 710 7.73 4.94 -27.36
CA GLU A 710 8.92 5.33 -28.11
C GLU A 710 8.61 5.26 -29.59
N GLY A 711 8.82 6.38 -30.29
CA GLY A 711 8.55 6.48 -31.74
C GLY A 711 7.15 6.99 -32.13
N GLY A 712 6.20 7.09 -31.17
CA GLY A 712 4.89 7.71 -31.40
C GLY A 712 3.82 6.81 -32.04
N TYR A 713 2.65 7.39 -32.25
CA TYR A 713 1.48 6.73 -32.82
C TYR A 713 1.02 7.41 -34.10
N LEU A 714 0.59 6.59 -35.06
CA LEU A 714 -0.12 7.07 -36.23
C LEU A 714 -1.54 6.53 -36.24
N PHE A 715 -2.52 7.40 -35.99
CA PHE A 715 -3.94 7.04 -35.96
C PHE A 715 -4.54 7.19 -37.38
N VAL A 716 -5.12 6.11 -37.87
CA VAL A 716 -5.75 6.04 -39.19
C VAL A 716 -7.10 5.32 -39.10
N SER A 717 -7.96 5.48 -40.10
CA SER A 717 -9.16 4.67 -40.25
C SER A 717 -8.80 3.23 -40.61
N GLU A 718 -9.63 2.27 -40.19
CA GLU A 718 -9.49 0.86 -40.60
C GLU A 718 -9.51 0.64 -42.10
N ASP A 719 -10.05 1.60 -42.87
CA ASP A 719 -10.05 1.59 -44.35
C ASP A 719 -8.90 2.40 -44.96
N TYR A 720 -7.87 2.76 -44.19
CA TYR A 720 -6.76 3.56 -44.72
C TYR A 720 -5.95 2.79 -45.77
N PRO A 721 -5.82 3.29 -47.02
CA PRO A 721 -5.40 2.48 -48.19
C PRO A 721 -3.97 1.94 -48.08
N VAL A 722 -3.07 2.58 -47.33
CA VAL A 722 -1.65 2.21 -47.25
C VAL A 722 -1.41 1.04 -46.30
N VAL A 723 -2.36 0.76 -45.35
CA VAL A 723 -2.19 -0.21 -44.25
C VAL A 723 -3.12 -1.41 -44.38
N THR A 724 -3.85 -1.55 -45.51
CA THR A 724 -4.74 -2.69 -45.71
C THR A 724 -3.96 -4.00 -45.68
N LYS A 725 -4.01 -4.70 -44.56
CA LYS A 725 -3.59 -6.09 -44.37
C LYS A 725 -4.82 -6.93 -44.02
N ASP A 726 -4.69 -8.24 -44.19
CA ASP A 726 -5.66 -9.17 -43.65
C ASP A 726 -5.73 -8.94 -42.14
N LYS A 727 -6.92 -8.61 -41.61
CA LYS A 727 -7.09 -8.31 -40.19
C LYS A 727 -6.70 -9.47 -39.27
N SER A 728 -6.66 -10.70 -39.85
CA SER A 728 -6.18 -11.90 -39.16
C SER A 728 -4.67 -11.92 -38.88
N GLU A 729 -3.90 -11.11 -39.63
CA GLU A 729 -2.45 -10.97 -39.43
C GLU A 729 -2.08 -9.82 -38.49
N LEU A 730 -3.07 -9.07 -38.00
CA LEU A 730 -2.85 -7.97 -37.09
C LEU A 730 -2.87 -8.45 -35.64
N ASN A 731 -2.12 -7.77 -34.80
CA ASN A 731 -2.17 -8.00 -33.34
C ASN A 731 -3.62 -7.89 -32.84
N SER A 732 -3.99 -8.73 -31.90
CA SER A 732 -5.32 -8.80 -31.29
C SER A 732 -5.90 -7.41 -31.03
N GLY A 733 -7.15 -7.21 -31.46
CA GLY A 733 -7.84 -5.94 -31.35
C GLY A 733 -8.02 -5.47 -29.91
N ASN A 734 -8.05 -4.16 -29.74
CA ASN A 734 -8.34 -3.51 -28.46
C ASN A 734 -9.69 -2.79 -28.57
N LEU A 735 -10.67 -3.20 -27.75
CA LEU A 735 -11.97 -2.58 -27.66
C LEU A 735 -12.10 -1.79 -26.38
N CYS A 736 -12.37 -0.50 -26.49
CA CYS A 736 -12.67 0.39 -25.36
C CYS A 736 -14.15 0.77 -25.39
N ILE A 737 -14.82 0.69 -24.26
CA ILE A 737 -16.27 0.95 -24.13
C ILE A 737 -16.52 1.98 -23.02
N ASP A 738 -17.29 3.02 -23.34
CA ASP A 738 -17.94 3.88 -22.35
C ASP A 738 -19.33 3.33 -22.05
N ALA A 739 -19.47 2.62 -20.95
CA ALA A 739 -20.71 2.00 -20.53
C ALA A 739 -21.40 2.83 -19.44
N GLN A 740 -22.74 2.95 -19.51
CA GLN A 740 -23.53 3.60 -18.44
C GLN A 740 -23.45 2.83 -17.13
N LYS A 741 -23.37 1.49 -17.21
CA LYS A 741 -23.26 0.57 -16.08
C LYS A 741 -22.20 -0.49 -16.40
N PRO A 742 -20.92 -0.20 -16.09
CA PRO A 742 -19.80 -1.06 -16.45
C PRO A 742 -19.96 -2.52 -15.98
N SER A 743 -20.37 -2.75 -14.75
CA SER A 743 -20.54 -4.11 -14.22
C SER A 743 -21.62 -4.95 -14.96
N GLU A 744 -22.69 -4.31 -15.50
CA GLU A 744 -23.69 -5.05 -16.32
C GLU A 744 -23.11 -5.47 -17.67
N ILE A 745 -22.26 -4.62 -18.26
CA ILE A 745 -21.57 -4.93 -19.53
C ILE A 745 -20.48 -5.95 -19.31
N GLU A 746 -19.70 -5.84 -18.25
CA GLU A 746 -18.68 -6.83 -17.85
C GLU A 746 -19.28 -8.23 -17.65
N ASN A 747 -20.42 -8.32 -16.93
CA ASN A 747 -21.12 -9.60 -16.77
C ASN A 747 -21.55 -10.22 -18.12
N LYS A 748 -22.09 -9.39 -19.03
CA LYS A 748 -22.46 -9.84 -20.37
C LYS A 748 -21.25 -10.32 -21.19
N LEU A 749 -20.10 -9.63 -21.10
CA LEU A 749 -18.85 -10.03 -21.73
C LEU A 749 -18.34 -11.35 -21.13
N THR A 750 -18.41 -11.47 -19.81
CA THR A 750 -18.03 -12.70 -19.10
C THR A 750 -18.92 -13.89 -19.49
N ASP A 751 -20.23 -13.65 -19.68
CA ASP A 751 -21.15 -14.69 -20.13
C ASP A 751 -20.89 -15.07 -21.60
N LEU A 752 -20.56 -14.10 -22.47
CA LEU A 752 -20.12 -14.40 -23.83
C LEU A 752 -18.86 -15.25 -23.86
N LYS A 753 -17.90 -14.95 -23.00
CA LYS A 753 -16.66 -15.74 -22.85
C LYS A 753 -16.95 -17.20 -22.50
N LYS A 754 -18.05 -17.49 -21.79
CA LYS A 754 -18.50 -18.85 -21.45
C LYS A 754 -19.24 -19.56 -22.58
N GLU A 755 -19.77 -18.82 -23.58
CA GLU A 755 -20.68 -19.34 -24.57
C GLU A 755 -20.02 -19.95 -25.82
N GLY A 756 -18.73 -19.66 -26.14
CA GLY A 756 -18.18 -20.15 -27.39
C GLY A 756 -16.68 -19.96 -27.66
N GLU A 757 -16.20 -20.80 -28.59
CA GLU A 757 -14.80 -20.88 -29.00
C GLU A 757 -14.24 -19.57 -29.58
N ASP A 758 -15.08 -18.69 -30.18
CA ASP A 758 -14.66 -17.45 -30.83
C ASP A 758 -14.30 -16.30 -29.84
N PHE A 759 -14.52 -16.46 -28.52
CA PHE A 759 -14.38 -15.37 -27.54
C PHE A 759 -13.54 -15.77 -26.32
N GLU A 760 -12.77 -16.86 -26.42
CA GLU A 760 -12.02 -17.41 -25.29
C GLU A 760 -10.90 -16.50 -24.78
N ASP A 761 -10.16 -15.94 -25.72
CA ASP A 761 -8.91 -15.21 -25.45
C ASP A 761 -9.11 -13.75 -25.09
N ILE A 762 -10.37 -13.29 -24.94
CA ILE A 762 -10.60 -11.91 -24.55
C ILE A 762 -10.25 -11.68 -23.09
N MET A 763 -9.47 -10.63 -22.85
CA MET A 763 -9.17 -10.12 -21.52
C MET A 763 -10.03 -8.89 -21.22
N ILE A 764 -10.93 -9.02 -20.24
CA ILE A 764 -11.86 -7.96 -19.86
C ILE A 764 -11.29 -7.22 -18.66
N THR A 765 -11.22 -5.90 -18.75
CA THR A 765 -10.76 -5.02 -17.67
C THR A 765 -11.81 -3.96 -17.37
N ASN A 766 -12.39 -3.99 -16.18
CA ASN A 766 -13.34 -2.98 -15.70
C ASN A 766 -12.59 -1.85 -14.98
N LEU A 767 -12.27 -0.78 -15.70
CA LEU A 767 -11.56 0.38 -15.17
C LEU A 767 -12.40 1.18 -14.16
N ALA A 768 -13.74 1.12 -14.26
CA ALA A 768 -14.62 1.76 -13.29
C ALA A 768 -14.50 1.11 -11.90
N GLU A 769 -14.35 -0.21 -11.86
CA GLU A 769 -14.12 -0.94 -10.61
C GLU A 769 -12.77 -0.55 -10.00
N TYR A 770 -11.69 -0.50 -10.78
CA TYR A 770 -10.39 -0.01 -10.33
C TYR A 770 -10.46 1.44 -9.83
N ALA A 771 -11.15 2.33 -10.54
CA ALA A 771 -11.36 3.72 -10.11
C ALA A 771 -12.13 3.79 -8.78
N ASP A 772 -13.15 2.98 -8.61
CA ASP A 772 -13.93 2.92 -7.37
C ASP A 772 -13.12 2.32 -6.21
N GLN A 773 -12.28 1.34 -6.46
CA GLN A 773 -11.31 0.83 -5.49
C GLN A 773 -10.35 1.93 -5.03
N GLN A 774 -9.76 2.68 -5.96
CA GLN A 774 -8.90 3.82 -5.64
C GLN A 774 -9.63 4.89 -4.83
N LYS A 775 -10.87 5.24 -5.21
CA LYS A 775 -11.71 6.19 -4.45
C LYS A 775 -11.95 5.72 -3.01
N ARG A 776 -12.22 4.42 -2.79
CA ARG A 776 -12.41 3.86 -1.45
C ARG A 776 -11.14 3.97 -0.61
N ILE A 777 -9.96 3.70 -1.18
CA ILE A 777 -8.66 3.90 -0.49
C ILE A 777 -8.47 5.37 -0.12
N ILE A 778 -8.77 6.30 -1.03
CA ILE A 778 -8.70 7.75 -0.77
C ILE A 778 -9.67 8.16 0.35
N ILE A 779 -10.90 7.65 0.33
CA ILE A 779 -11.89 7.91 1.38
C ILE A 779 -11.36 7.41 2.72
N LEU A 780 -10.77 6.23 2.77
CA LEU A 780 -10.17 5.68 3.97
C LEU A 780 -9.06 6.57 4.53
N VAL A 781 -8.08 6.94 3.71
CA VAL A 781 -7.00 7.86 4.12
C VAL A 781 -7.57 9.20 4.57
N SER A 782 -8.61 9.70 3.88
CA SER A 782 -9.31 10.94 4.22
C SER A 782 -9.98 10.88 5.60
N ILE A 783 -10.72 9.82 5.90
CA ILE A 783 -11.37 9.61 7.21
C ILE A 783 -10.33 9.66 8.32
N PHE A 784 -9.18 9.04 8.08
CA PHE A 784 -8.05 9.00 8.99
C PHE A 784 -7.49 10.38 9.28
N LEU A 785 -7.11 11.10 8.24
CA LEU A 785 -6.49 12.42 8.34
C LEU A 785 -7.48 13.46 8.89
N TYR A 786 -8.75 13.44 8.47
CA TYR A 786 -9.76 14.33 9.02
C TYR A 786 -10.08 14.02 10.50
N GLY A 787 -10.10 12.75 10.90
CA GLY A 787 -10.20 12.35 12.31
C GLY A 787 -9.05 12.93 13.13
N PHE A 788 -7.83 12.83 12.62
CA PHE A 788 -6.63 13.41 13.23
C PHE A 788 -6.71 14.93 13.33
N ILE A 789 -7.09 15.59 12.24
CA ILE A 789 -7.29 17.05 12.17
C ILE A 789 -8.36 17.50 13.19
N ALA A 790 -9.46 16.76 13.31
CA ALA A 790 -10.54 17.08 14.25
C ALA A 790 -10.05 17.05 15.70
N VAL A 791 -9.25 16.05 16.09
CA VAL A 791 -8.68 15.97 17.45
C VAL A 791 -7.70 17.09 17.71
N ILE A 792 -6.80 17.42 16.77
CA ILE A 792 -5.88 18.57 16.91
C ILE A 792 -6.68 19.88 17.05
N THR A 793 -7.73 20.04 16.28
CA THR A 793 -8.62 21.21 16.35
C THR A 793 -9.29 21.29 17.72
N LEU A 794 -9.81 20.18 18.25
CA LEU A 794 -10.39 20.13 19.59
C LEU A 794 -9.38 20.49 20.70
N ILE A 795 -8.13 20.02 20.58
CA ILE A 795 -7.04 20.39 21.46
C ILE A 795 -6.78 21.90 21.38
N GLY A 796 -6.75 22.47 20.16
CA GLY A 796 -6.60 23.91 19.92
C GLY A 796 -7.74 24.73 20.54
N VAL A 797 -8.99 24.35 20.31
CA VAL A 797 -10.20 25.01 20.86
C VAL A 797 -10.19 24.97 22.39
N THR A 798 -9.87 23.79 22.96
CA THR A 798 -9.76 23.64 24.42
C THR A 798 -8.71 24.56 25.02
N ASN A 799 -7.58 24.75 24.34
CA ASN A 799 -6.53 25.68 24.74
C ASN A 799 -6.97 27.15 24.68
N ILE A 800 -7.67 27.54 23.61
CA ILE A 800 -8.23 28.90 23.50
C ILE A 800 -9.20 29.19 24.65
N PHE A 801 -10.14 28.25 24.87
CA PHE A 801 -11.14 28.36 25.92
C PHE A 801 -10.48 28.50 27.31
N ASN A 802 -9.48 27.63 27.62
CA ASN A 802 -8.73 27.69 28.85
C ASN A 802 -7.99 29.04 29.04
N THR A 803 -7.35 29.53 27.98
CA THR A 803 -6.59 30.81 28.01
C THR A 803 -7.51 32.00 28.19
N ILE A 804 -8.62 32.08 27.47
CA ILE A 804 -9.55 33.23 27.58
C ILE A 804 -10.21 33.22 28.96
N THR A 805 -10.71 32.07 29.43
CA THR A 805 -11.36 31.95 30.73
C THR A 805 -10.41 32.35 31.85
N THR A 806 -9.16 31.89 31.81
CA THR A 806 -8.17 32.22 32.85
C THR A 806 -7.74 33.69 32.80
N ASN A 807 -7.56 34.25 31.59
CA ASN A 807 -7.26 35.67 31.47
C ASN A 807 -8.40 36.52 32.04
N MET A 808 -9.65 36.12 31.89
CA MET A 808 -10.79 36.79 32.50
C MET A 808 -10.76 36.72 34.04
N ILE A 809 -10.45 35.55 34.61
CA ILE A 809 -10.35 35.35 36.06
C ILE A 809 -9.20 36.19 36.66
N LEU A 810 -8.02 36.13 36.07
CA LEU A 810 -6.83 36.88 36.54
C LEU A 810 -7.00 38.41 36.49
N ARG A 811 -7.87 38.89 35.60
CA ARG A 811 -8.15 40.31 35.39
C ARG A 811 -9.46 40.77 36.03
N SER A 812 -10.07 39.97 36.87
CA SER A 812 -11.38 40.24 37.48
C SER A 812 -11.39 41.61 38.24
N LYS A 813 -10.29 41.96 38.92
CA LYS A 813 -10.13 43.27 39.59
C LYS A 813 -10.10 44.41 38.58
N GLU A 814 -9.39 44.27 37.45
CA GLU A 814 -9.38 45.30 36.40
C GLU A 814 -10.78 45.49 35.79
N PHE A 815 -11.49 44.39 35.58
CA PHE A 815 -12.85 44.41 35.04
C PHE A 815 -13.85 45.01 36.04
N ALA A 816 -13.68 44.74 37.34
CA ALA A 816 -14.46 45.37 38.40
C ALA A 816 -14.24 46.91 38.41
N ASN A 817 -12.99 47.38 38.27
CA ASN A 817 -12.68 48.78 38.17
C ASN A 817 -13.30 49.42 36.89
N LEU A 818 -13.22 48.75 35.73
CA LEU A 818 -13.83 49.26 34.50
C LEU A 818 -15.37 49.35 34.62
N LYS A 819 -15.99 48.39 35.25
CA LYS A 819 -17.44 48.42 35.53
C LYS A 819 -17.82 49.52 36.51
N SER A 820 -16.99 49.75 37.56
CA SER A 820 -17.23 50.83 38.54
C SER A 820 -17.12 52.24 37.90
N ILE A 821 -16.35 52.40 36.83
CA ILE A 821 -16.23 53.66 36.05
C ILE A 821 -17.35 53.79 35.01
N GLY A 822 -18.32 52.86 34.97
CA GLY A 822 -19.50 52.92 34.06
C GLY A 822 -19.44 52.07 32.81
N MET A 823 -18.50 51.12 32.65
CA MET A 823 -18.51 50.21 31.50
C MET A 823 -19.73 49.28 31.51
N THR A 824 -20.53 49.33 30.46
CA THR A 824 -21.73 48.51 30.32
C THR A 824 -21.37 47.03 30.03
N THR A 825 -22.25 46.08 30.33
CA THR A 825 -22.05 44.65 30.02
C THR A 825 -21.91 44.42 28.51
N LYS A 826 -22.59 45.23 27.67
CA LYS A 826 -22.45 45.13 26.20
C LYS A 826 -21.03 45.51 25.73
N GLU A 827 -20.47 46.57 26.28
CA GLU A 827 -19.11 47.04 25.96
C GLU A 827 -18.06 46.08 26.50
N PHE A 828 -18.28 45.52 27.67
CA PHE A 828 -17.43 44.47 28.23
C PHE A 828 -17.38 43.24 27.33
N ASN A 829 -18.52 42.70 26.93
CA ASN A 829 -18.61 41.55 26.03
C ASN A 829 -17.99 41.84 24.65
N LYS A 830 -18.20 43.03 24.10
CA LYS A 830 -17.57 43.51 22.86
C LYS A 830 -16.04 43.52 22.98
N MET A 831 -15.50 44.06 24.11
CA MET A 831 -14.07 44.08 24.36
C MET A 831 -13.46 42.64 24.40
N ILE A 832 -14.10 41.70 25.08
CA ILE A 832 -13.62 40.30 25.16
C ILE A 832 -13.69 39.63 23.80
N ARG A 833 -14.79 39.80 23.05
CA ARG A 833 -14.90 39.27 21.67
C ARG A 833 -13.78 39.80 20.77
N LEU A 834 -13.51 41.10 20.82
CA LEU A 834 -12.43 41.73 20.04
C LEU A 834 -11.04 41.25 20.45
N GLU A 835 -10.84 41.01 21.74
CA GLU A 835 -9.57 40.43 22.23
C GLU A 835 -9.38 39.01 21.67
N SER A 836 -10.44 38.18 21.64
CA SER A 836 -10.43 36.81 21.04
C SER A 836 -10.19 36.86 19.54
N VAL A 837 -10.86 37.74 18.80
CA VAL A 837 -10.66 37.94 17.36
C VAL A 837 -9.22 38.35 17.05
N MET A 838 -8.61 39.22 17.86
CA MET A 838 -7.20 39.61 17.68
C MET A 838 -6.22 38.45 17.90
N TYR A 839 -6.49 37.49 18.80
CA TYR A 839 -5.73 36.24 18.95
C TYR A 839 -5.81 35.44 17.65
N GLY A 840 -7.04 35.21 17.14
CA GLY A 840 -7.28 34.45 15.93
C GLY A 840 -6.63 35.07 14.70
N THR A 841 -6.90 36.37 14.44
CA THR A 841 -6.37 37.07 13.27
C THR A 841 -4.83 37.05 13.24
N LYS A 842 -4.17 37.25 14.38
CA LYS A 842 -2.71 37.22 14.42
C LYS A 842 -2.16 35.81 14.24
N SER A 843 -2.85 34.83 14.75
CA SER A 843 -2.46 33.44 14.59
C SER A 843 -2.63 32.96 13.12
N LEU A 844 -3.67 33.42 12.43
CA LEU A 844 -3.87 33.19 11.00
C LEU A 844 -2.79 33.85 10.15
N LEU A 845 -2.48 35.15 10.44
CA LEU A 845 -1.45 35.91 9.71
C LEU A 845 -0.03 35.29 9.79
N ILE A 846 0.25 34.52 10.84
CA ILE A 846 1.55 33.86 11.02
C ILE A 846 1.43 32.36 10.63
N GLY A 847 0.31 31.74 10.98
CA GLY A 847 0.10 30.29 10.79
C GLY A 847 -0.08 29.90 9.32
N ILE A 848 -0.79 30.75 8.53
CA ILE A 848 -0.97 30.48 7.12
C ILE A 848 0.37 30.46 6.35
N PRO A 849 1.24 31.46 6.45
CA PRO A 849 2.56 31.40 5.79
C PRO A 849 3.41 30.21 6.21
N ILE A 850 3.41 29.87 7.50
CA ILE A 850 4.16 28.69 7.98
C ILE A 850 3.52 27.39 7.47
N GLY A 851 2.19 27.32 7.45
CA GLY A 851 1.46 26.18 6.88
C GLY A 851 1.74 26.01 5.39
N LEU A 852 1.76 27.10 4.62
CA LEU A 852 2.10 27.08 3.20
C LEU A 852 3.56 26.64 2.95
N LEU A 853 4.51 27.04 3.80
CA LEU A 853 5.87 26.50 3.73
C LEU A 853 5.89 24.98 3.98
N GLY A 854 5.13 24.49 4.97
CA GLY A 854 4.97 23.06 5.20
C GLY A 854 4.32 22.35 4.01
N SER A 855 3.29 22.94 3.42
CA SER A 855 2.65 22.47 2.20
C SER A 855 3.64 22.41 1.02
N TYR A 856 4.50 23.40 0.87
CA TYR A 856 5.52 23.42 -0.17
C TYR A 856 6.57 22.31 -0.01
N GLU A 857 7.01 22.01 1.22
CA GLU A 857 7.92 20.87 1.46
C GLU A 857 7.26 19.53 1.16
N ILE A 858 5.97 19.38 1.47
CA ILE A 858 5.18 18.21 1.09
C ILE A 858 5.07 18.11 -0.43
N PHE A 859 4.70 19.20 -1.10
CA PHE A 859 4.66 19.29 -2.56
C PHE A 859 5.99 18.84 -3.18
N LYS A 860 7.12 19.36 -2.70
CA LYS A 860 8.45 18.97 -3.18
C LYS A 860 8.74 17.49 -3.00
N SER A 861 8.25 16.86 -1.94
CA SER A 861 8.39 15.41 -1.72
C SER A 861 7.58 14.60 -2.73
N PHE A 862 6.37 15.02 -3.05
CA PHE A 862 5.51 14.36 -4.03
C PHE A 862 6.00 14.57 -5.47
N THR A 863 6.44 15.78 -5.84
CA THR A 863 6.97 16.08 -7.18
C THR A 863 8.30 15.43 -7.50
N ASN A 864 8.99 14.85 -6.52
CA ASN A 864 10.13 13.98 -6.83
C ASN A 864 9.71 12.66 -7.51
N SER A 865 8.43 12.31 -7.47
CA SER A 865 7.87 11.08 -8.04
C SER A 865 6.93 11.35 -9.21
N ILE A 866 6.16 12.44 -9.18
CA ILE A 866 5.16 12.79 -10.22
C ILE A 866 5.12 14.31 -10.37
N ASP A 867 5.03 14.81 -11.62
CA ASP A 867 4.96 16.25 -11.91
C ASP A 867 3.51 16.75 -11.87
N PHE A 868 3.20 17.57 -10.87
CA PHE A 868 1.94 18.32 -10.78
C PHE A 868 2.15 19.68 -10.12
N GLY A 869 1.25 20.63 -10.41
CA GLY A 869 1.36 22.02 -9.95
C GLY A 869 1.23 22.17 -8.42
N PHE A 870 1.85 23.22 -7.87
CA PHE A 870 1.65 23.61 -6.48
C PHE A 870 0.24 24.23 -6.29
N ILE A 871 -0.55 23.68 -5.35
CA ILE A 871 -1.93 24.09 -5.01
C ILE A 871 -1.98 24.77 -3.65
#